data_1a6125b5c93d0a511f48fcf7fd853075
#
_entry.id   1a6125b5c93d0a511f48fcf7fd853075
#
_cell.length_a   1.000
_cell.length_b   1.000
_cell.length_c   1.000
_cell.angle_alpha   90.00
_cell.angle_beta   90.00
_cell.angle_gamma   90.00
#
_symmetry.space_group_name_H-M   'P 1'
#
loop_
_entity.id
_entity.type
_entity.pdbx_description
1 polymer ?
#
loop_
_entity_poly.entity_id
_entity_poly.type
_entity_poly.pdbx_seq_one_letter_code
_entity_poly.pdbx_strand_id
1 'polypeptide(L)'
;LESCGSVQKYESEFLIDYYLEGKMLELYSQQVAQRAVLGIPPLPLDAKQTSELCELLQNPPQDQADLLLHLLRDRIPPGVDAAAYVKAGFLTAIAKLEVTSPLITPVEAVELLGTMIGGYNVPSLIELLKSPVAAQAAAALSKILLVYDAFHDVLELSKTNVYAQQVINSWAEAEWFTKRPSIPDEITVTVFKVPGETNTDDLSPATQATTRPDIPLHALSMLETRQPGSLQTIAELKQKGHPVAYVGDVVGTGSSRKSAINSVLWHIGDDIPFVPNKKAGGYILGGAIAPIFFNTAEDAGALPIQCDVRQLETGMVITIHPHKGEIANADGEVISTFQLKPDTILDEVRAGGRIPLLIGRTLTDKTRQALGLAPSNLFTRPQIPTDTGKGYTLAQKIVGQASGLPGVRPGTSCEPIMTTVGSQDTTGPMTRDELKELACLGFSADLVIQTFCHTIAYPKPVDIKTHHELPDFFAERGGVALRPGDGIIHSWLNRMLLPDTVGTGGDSHTRFPLGISFPAGSGLVAFAGALGVMPLDMPESVLVRFTGELQPGITLRDIVNAIPYVAIQKGLLTVEKQNKQNIFSGRIMEIEGLPDLKVEQAFELTDASAERSCAGCTIKLGSETIAEYLRSNIALLQNLIARGYNDARTILRRIAKMEAWLANPVLLAADDDAEYAEIIEINLNEIKEPIVAAPNDPDNVKLLSEVANDPIQEVFVGSCMTNIGHYRATAKVLEGAGAVKTRLWIAPPTRMDEHQLKEEGIYSIFGAAGARTEIPGCSLCMGNQAQVADGTTVFSTSTRNFNNRMGKNARVYLGSAELAAVCALLGRIPTVQEYVDIVSQKIHPFADNLYRYLNFDQIANFADEGRVIPLEEMPKLEDILGIPASALR
;
A
#
# COMPACT_ATOMS: atom_id res chain seq x y z
N LEU A 1 44.40 9.90 -27.60
CA LEU A 1 44.15 8.44 -27.41
C LEU A 1 42.90 8.16 -26.51
N GLU A 2 41.91 9.08 -26.50
CA GLU A 2 40.67 8.88 -25.72
C GLU A 2 39.39 8.97 -26.58
N SER A 3 39.47 8.86 -27.89
CA SER A 3 38.31 8.94 -28.77
C SER A 3 37.96 7.65 -29.54
N CYS A 4 38.59 6.52 -29.19
CA CYS A 4 38.37 5.24 -29.89
C CYS A 4 37.57 4.19 -29.08
N GLY A 5 37.20 4.50 -27.80
CA GLY A 5 36.47 3.54 -26.94
C GLY A 5 34.94 3.61 -27.02
N SER A 6 34.39 4.68 -27.58
CA SER A 6 32.93 4.86 -27.60
C SER A 6 32.24 4.25 -28.84
N VAL A 7 32.95 4.13 -29.95
CA VAL A 7 32.37 3.57 -31.17
C VAL A 7 32.30 2.04 -31.13
N GLN A 8 33.27 1.36 -30.53
CA GLN A 8 33.23 -0.08 -30.37
C GLN A 8 32.18 -0.59 -29.38
N LYS A 9 31.77 0.20 -28.42
CA LYS A 9 30.71 -0.16 -27.47
C LYS A 9 29.31 -0.05 -28.11
N TYR A 10 29.11 0.93 -28.97
CA TYR A 10 27.84 1.06 -29.76
C TYR A 10 27.73 -0.01 -30.85
N GLU A 11 28.81 -0.39 -31.50
CA GLU A 11 28.77 -1.47 -32.51
C GLU A 11 28.58 -2.85 -31.87
N SER A 12 29.05 -3.09 -30.63
CA SER A 12 28.83 -4.36 -29.94
C SER A 12 27.40 -4.50 -29.37
N GLU A 13 26.76 -3.42 -28.96
CA GLU A 13 25.36 -3.42 -28.59
C GLU A 13 24.44 -3.59 -29.81
N PHE A 14 24.74 -2.95 -30.91
CA PHE A 14 24.01 -3.11 -32.19
C PHE A 14 24.22 -4.51 -32.81
N LEU A 15 25.38 -5.11 -32.70
CA LEU A 15 25.63 -6.47 -33.15
C LEU A 15 25.00 -7.54 -32.25
N ILE A 16 24.89 -7.29 -30.97
CA ILE A 16 24.19 -8.17 -30.00
C ILE A 16 22.65 -8.11 -30.27
N ASP A 17 22.11 -6.96 -30.56
CA ASP A 17 20.70 -6.82 -30.95
C ASP A 17 20.42 -7.48 -32.30
N TYR A 18 21.29 -7.37 -33.27
CA TYR A 18 21.12 -8.00 -34.60
C TYR A 18 21.26 -9.55 -34.58
N TYR A 19 22.00 -10.11 -33.59
CA TYR A 19 22.13 -11.57 -33.39
C TYR A 19 20.95 -12.15 -32.57
N LEU A 20 20.17 -11.30 -31.93
CA LEU A 20 18.98 -11.68 -31.14
C LEU A 20 17.67 -11.61 -31.94
N GLU A 21 17.67 -10.98 -33.10
CA GLU A 21 16.54 -10.98 -34.02
C GLU A 21 16.31 -12.39 -34.57
N GLY A 22 15.23 -13.03 -34.16
CA GLY A 22 14.81 -14.38 -34.60
C GLY A 22 14.78 -15.44 -33.49
N LYS A 23 14.96 -15.09 -32.22
CA LYS A 23 15.06 -16.07 -31.12
C LYS A 23 13.98 -15.97 -30.03
N MET A 24 12.90 -15.19 -30.20
CA MET A 24 11.87 -15.02 -29.17
C MET A 24 11.33 -16.36 -28.66
N LEU A 25 10.94 -17.26 -29.57
CA LEU A 25 10.42 -18.58 -29.16
C LEU A 25 11.45 -19.46 -28.46
N GLU A 26 12.73 -19.38 -28.87
CA GLU A 26 13.82 -20.10 -28.16
C GLU A 26 14.02 -19.55 -26.76
N LEU A 27 14.12 -18.23 -26.61
CA LEU A 27 14.28 -17.57 -25.31
C LEU A 27 13.07 -17.83 -24.41
N TYR A 28 11.88 -17.75 -24.97
CA TYR A 28 10.66 -18.07 -24.23
C TYR A 28 10.65 -19.54 -23.78
N SER A 29 11.03 -20.49 -24.66
CA SER A 29 11.11 -21.91 -24.33
C SER A 29 12.15 -22.20 -23.23
N GLN A 30 13.29 -21.51 -23.27
CA GLN A 30 14.29 -21.60 -22.20
C GLN A 30 13.74 -21.10 -20.88
N GLN A 31 13.02 -19.97 -20.87
CA GLN A 31 12.38 -19.45 -19.68
C GLN A 31 11.28 -20.40 -19.15
N VAL A 32 10.49 -20.99 -20.05
CA VAL A 32 9.51 -22.03 -19.68
C VAL A 32 10.20 -23.18 -18.96
N ALA A 33 11.30 -23.70 -19.52
CA ALA A 33 12.03 -24.81 -18.92
C ALA A 33 12.64 -24.45 -17.56
N GLN A 34 13.26 -23.28 -17.43
CA GLN A 34 13.83 -22.79 -16.16
C GLN A 34 12.78 -22.65 -15.07
N ARG A 35 11.62 -22.10 -15.39
CA ARG A 35 10.56 -21.87 -14.42
C ARG A 35 9.76 -23.13 -14.09
N ALA A 36 9.67 -24.06 -15.04
CA ALA A 36 9.04 -25.37 -14.82
C ALA A 36 9.77 -26.19 -13.74
N VAL A 37 11.10 -26.03 -13.58
CA VAL A 37 11.85 -26.67 -12.46
C VAL A 37 11.34 -26.19 -11.09
N LEU A 38 10.81 -24.97 -11.01
CA LEU A 38 10.23 -24.39 -9.81
C LEU A 38 8.71 -24.67 -9.71
N GLY A 39 8.11 -25.33 -10.71
CA GLY A 39 6.66 -25.57 -10.78
C GLY A 39 5.83 -24.30 -11.00
N ILE A 40 6.40 -23.27 -11.62
CA ILE A 40 5.73 -21.98 -11.86
C ILE A 40 5.70 -21.64 -13.37
N PRO A 41 4.69 -20.87 -13.84
CA PRO A 41 4.57 -20.49 -15.25
C PRO A 41 5.70 -19.52 -15.67
N PRO A 42 5.98 -19.42 -16.98
CA PRO A 42 6.88 -18.41 -17.52
C PRO A 42 6.38 -17.01 -17.21
N LEU A 43 7.26 -16.00 -17.33
CA LEU A 43 6.88 -14.60 -17.22
C LEU A 43 5.95 -14.21 -18.38
N PRO A 44 5.09 -13.21 -18.22
CA PRO A 44 4.37 -12.61 -19.33
C PRO A 44 5.33 -12.05 -20.37
N LEU A 45 4.86 -11.94 -21.62
CA LEU A 45 5.64 -11.34 -22.70
C LEU A 45 5.78 -9.83 -22.49
N ASP A 46 6.97 -9.31 -22.76
CA ASP A 46 7.23 -7.88 -22.81
C ASP A 46 6.86 -7.28 -24.20
N ALA A 47 7.03 -5.97 -24.36
CA ALA A 47 6.69 -5.27 -25.59
C ALA A 47 7.52 -5.72 -26.79
N LYS A 48 8.83 -5.99 -26.59
CA LYS A 48 9.72 -6.49 -27.65
C LYS A 48 9.29 -7.89 -28.11
N GLN A 49 9.11 -8.80 -27.18
CA GLN A 49 8.64 -10.17 -27.45
C GLN A 49 7.26 -10.16 -28.11
N THR A 50 6.38 -9.25 -27.71
CA THR A 50 5.05 -9.10 -28.32
C THR A 50 5.16 -8.57 -29.74
N SER A 51 6.09 -7.66 -30.05
CA SER A 51 6.33 -7.20 -31.42
C SER A 51 6.84 -8.35 -32.31
N GLU A 52 7.81 -9.12 -31.85
CA GLU A 52 8.32 -10.29 -32.55
C GLU A 52 7.22 -11.36 -32.75
N LEU A 53 6.35 -11.56 -31.73
CA LEU A 53 5.17 -12.43 -31.84
C LEU A 53 4.21 -11.96 -32.95
N CYS A 54 3.98 -10.64 -33.06
CA CYS A 54 3.12 -10.09 -34.14
C CYS A 54 3.70 -10.35 -35.54
N GLU A 55 5.01 -10.31 -35.69
CA GLU A 55 5.68 -10.66 -36.96
C GLU A 55 5.54 -12.17 -37.27
N LEU A 56 5.71 -13.04 -36.29
CA LEU A 56 5.49 -14.47 -36.42
C LEU A 56 4.04 -14.83 -36.77
N LEU A 57 3.07 -14.07 -36.24
CA LEU A 57 1.64 -14.27 -36.57
C LEU A 57 1.29 -13.87 -37.99
N GLN A 58 2.07 -13.00 -38.62
CA GLN A 58 1.92 -12.67 -40.05
C GLN A 58 2.53 -13.74 -40.98
N ASN A 59 3.63 -14.34 -40.52
CA ASN A 59 4.36 -15.39 -41.26
C ASN A 59 4.66 -16.57 -40.31
N PRO A 60 3.64 -17.35 -39.92
CA PRO A 60 3.81 -18.35 -38.89
C PRO A 60 4.72 -19.50 -39.31
N PRO A 61 5.68 -19.91 -38.47
CA PRO A 61 6.44 -21.14 -38.70
C PRO A 61 5.51 -22.36 -38.75
N GLN A 62 5.93 -23.40 -39.47
CA GLN A 62 5.16 -24.63 -39.54
C GLN A 62 4.96 -25.24 -38.14
N ASP A 63 3.74 -25.74 -37.87
CA ASP A 63 3.36 -26.40 -36.62
C ASP A 63 3.42 -25.55 -35.33
N GLN A 64 3.47 -24.20 -35.42
CA GLN A 64 3.50 -23.29 -34.28
C GLN A 64 2.21 -22.50 -34.05
N ALA A 65 1.17 -22.69 -34.88
CA ALA A 65 -0.03 -21.86 -34.89
C ALA A 65 -0.71 -21.77 -33.49
N ASP A 66 -0.94 -22.91 -32.85
CA ASP A 66 -1.61 -22.97 -31.54
C ASP A 66 -0.80 -22.27 -30.42
N LEU A 67 0.53 -22.42 -30.45
CA LEU A 67 1.43 -21.75 -29.52
C LEU A 67 1.36 -20.23 -29.69
N LEU A 68 1.46 -19.75 -30.95
CA LEU A 68 1.45 -18.31 -31.23
C LEU A 68 0.11 -17.67 -30.79
N LEU A 69 -1.01 -18.33 -31.07
CA LEU A 69 -2.33 -17.87 -30.66
C LEU A 69 -2.48 -17.89 -29.14
N HIS A 70 -1.98 -18.94 -28.45
CA HIS A 70 -1.95 -18.98 -26.98
C HIS A 70 -1.11 -17.84 -26.41
N LEU A 71 0.09 -17.58 -26.95
CA LEU A 71 0.96 -16.49 -26.51
C LEU A 71 0.25 -15.14 -26.64
N LEU A 72 -0.36 -14.87 -27.79
CA LEU A 72 -1.09 -13.62 -28.04
C LEU A 72 -2.28 -13.44 -27.10
N ARG A 73 -3.04 -14.50 -26.86
CA ARG A 73 -4.28 -14.44 -26.09
C ARG A 73 -4.03 -14.37 -24.60
N ASP A 74 -3.15 -15.26 -24.09
CA ASP A 74 -3.09 -15.58 -22.65
C ASP A 74 -1.78 -15.13 -21.95
N ARG A 75 -0.76 -14.70 -22.72
CA ARG A 75 0.57 -14.42 -22.15
C ARG A 75 1.02 -12.97 -22.22
N ILE A 76 0.17 -12.06 -22.70
CA ILE A 76 0.43 -10.62 -22.75
C ILE A 76 -0.28 -9.92 -21.60
N PRO A 77 0.42 -9.06 -20.82
CA PRO A 77 -0.19 -8.30 -19.72
C PRO A 77 -1.34 -7.42 -20.22
N PRO A 78 -2.41 -7.24 -19.42
CA PRO A 78 -3.58 -6.43 -19.82
C PRO A 78 -3.38 -4.92 -19.58
N GLY A 79 -4.41 -4.14 -19.90
CA GLY A 79 -4.55 -2.71 -19.59
C GLY A 79 -3.62 -1.83 -20.41
N VAL A 80 -2.88 -0.93 -19.73
CA VAL A 80 -1.95 0.02 -20.37
C VAL A 80 -0.49 -0.40 -20.19
N ASP A 81 -0.22 -1.71 -20.27
CA ASP A 81 1.13 -2.22 -20.40
C ASP A 81 1.68 -1.95 -21.81
N ALA A 82 3.01 -1.77 -21.95
CA ALA A 82 3.65 -1.56 -23.23
C ALA A 82 3.43 -2.73 -24.20
N ALA A 83 3.39 -3.97 -23.70
CA ALA A 83 3.06 -5.16 -24.49
C ALA A 83 1.59 -5.15 -24.94
N ALA A 84 0.67 -4.69 -24.09
CA ALA A 84 -0.74 -4.51 -24.46
C ALA A 84 -0.93 -3.46 -25.58
N TYR A 85 -0.11 -2.40 -25.57
CA TYR A 85 -0.12 -1.41 -26.65
C TYR A 85 0.20 -2.04 -28.00
N VAL A 86 1.26 -2.85 -28.07
CA VAL A 86 1.65 -3.58 -29.30
C VAL A 86 0.55 -4.54 -29.74
N LYS A 87 -0.01 -5.34 -28.80
CA LYS A 87 -1.13 -6.25 -29.08
C LYS A 87 -2.35 -5.51 -29.65
N ALA A 88 -2.76 -4.41 -29.00
CA ALA A 88 -3.92 -3.62 -29.45
C ALA A 88 -3.71 -3.05 -30.85
N GLY A 89 -2.52 -2.47 -31.13
CA GLY A 89 -2.17 -1.94 -32.45
C GLY A 89 -2.23 -3.01 -33.56
N PHE A 90 -1.61 -4.16 -33.31
CA PHE A 90 -1.60 -5.28 -34.25
C PHE A 90 -3.01 -5.82 -34.56
N LEU A 91 -3.80 -6.08 -33.53
CA LEU A 91 -5.17 -6.57 -33.72
C LEU A 91 -6.08 -5.54 -34.41
N THR A 92 -5.89 -4.25 -34.08
CA THR A 92 -6.60 -3.17 -34.78
C THR A 92 -6.27 -3.11 -36.27
N ALA A 93 -5.00 -3.25 -36.61
CA ALA A 93 -4.57 -3.26 -38.02
C ALA A 93 -5.15 -4.47 -38.78
N ILE A 94 -5.24 -5.65 -38.16
CA ILE A 94 -5.92 -6.81 -38.75
C ILE A 94 -7.43 -6.53 -38.92
N ALA A 95 -8.09 -6.01 -37.89
CA ALA A 95 -9.52 -5.70 -37.93
C ALA A 95 -9.88 -4.68 -39.01
N LYS A 96 -8.96 -3.77 -39.36
CA LYS A 96 -9.07 -2.78 -40.41
C LYS A 96 -8.58 -3.27 -41.79
N LEU A 97 -8.08 -4.48 -41.88
CA LEU A 97 -7.46 -5.05 -43.11
C LEU A 97 -6.18 -4.30 -43.58
N GLU A 98 -5.52 -3.59 -42.67
CA GLU A 98 -4.23 -2.93 -42.93
C GLU A 98 -3.06 -3.92 -42.86
N VAL A 99 -3.22 -4.98 -42.05
CA VAL A 99 -2.30 -6.10 -41.91
C VAL A 99 -3.09 -7.42 -42.05
N THR A 100 -2.44 -8.46 -42.58
CA THR A 100 -3.03 -9.79 -42.72
C THR A 100 -2.27 -10.83 -41.93
N SER A 101 -3.00 -11.78 -41.35
CA SER A 101 -2.44 -12.96 -40.71
C SER A 101 -3.19 -14.19 -41.22
N PRO A 102 -2.51 -15.29 -41.54
CA PRO A 102 -3.19 -16.52 -41.91
C PRO A 102 -3.88 -17.20 -40.71
N LEU A 103 -3.59 -16.76 -39.48
CA LEU A 103 -4.10 -17.35 -38.24
C LEU A 103 -5.22 -16.54 -37.60
N ILE A 104 -5.44 -15.28 -38.03
CA ILE A 104 -6.37 -14.37 -37.33
C ILE A 104 -7.18 -13.62 -38.39
N THR A 105 -8.47 -13.84 -38.40
CA THR A 105 -9.42 -13.08 -39.20
C THR A 105 -9.74 -11.72 -38.57
N PRO A 106 -10.30 -10.74 -39.30
CA PRO A 106 -10.77 -9.48 -38.75
C PRO A 106 -11.77 -9.65 -37.58
N VAL A 107 -12.64 -10.65 -37.62
CA VAL A 107 -13.60 -10.98 -36.58
C VAL A 107 -12.87 -11.46 -35.32
N GLU A 108 -11.98 -12.43 -35.44
CA GLU A 108 -11.16 -12.95 -34.34
C GLU A 108 -10.26 -11.87 -33.73
N ALA A 109 -9.73 -10.96 -34.53
CA ALA A 109 -8.96 -9.83 -34.04
C ALA A 109 -9.80 -8.93 -33.12
N VAL A 110 -11.06 -8.66 -33.47
CA VAL A 110 -11.97 -7.89 -32.59
C VAL A 110 -12.35 -8.66 -31.36
N GLU A 111 -12.57 -9.98 -31.45
CA GLU A 111 -12.83 -10.82 -30.27
C GLU A 111 -11.61 -10.81 -29.32
N LEU A 112 -10.38 -10.89 -29.84
CA LEU A 112 -9.15 -10.80 -29.06
C LEU A 112 -8.96 -9.41 -28.45
N LEU A 113 -9.32 -8.31 -29.14
CA LEU A 113 -9.39 -6.97 -28.53
C LEU A 113 -10.37 -6.95 -27.36
N GLY A 114 -11.49 -7.67 -27.47
CA GLY A 114 -12.47 -7.80 -26.38
C GLY A 114 -12.00 -8.62 -25.18
N THR A 115 -10.87 -9.34 -25.24
CA THR A 115 -10.24 -10.02 -24.10
C THR A 115 -9.38 -9.11 -23.26
N MET A 116 -9.01 -7.94 -23.77
CA MET A 116 -8.29 -6.92 -23.02
C MET A 116 -9.26 -6.21 -22.06
N ILE A 117 -8.83 -5.90 -20.87
CA ILE A 117 -9.72 -5.40 -19.79
C ILE A 117 -10.01 -3.90 -19.87
N GLY A 118 -9.40 -3.17 -20.82
CA GLY A 118 -9.53 -1.74 -21.01
C GLY A 118 -8.20 -1.12 -21.47
N GLY A 119 -8.18 0.20 -21.59
CA GLY A 119 -7.00 0.95 -22.02
C GLY A 119 -6.89 1.02 -23.55
N TYR A 120 -5.80 0.54 -24.14
CA TYR A 120 -5.47 0.73 -25.55
C TYR A 120 -6.44 0.09 -26.57
N ASN A 121 -7.24 -0.88 -26.14
CA ASN A 121 -8.25 -1.49 -27.00
C ASN A 121 -9.53 -0.66 -27.16
N VAL A 122 -9.84 0.23 -26.18
CA VAL A 122 -11.11 0.97 -26.15
C VAL A 122 -11.27 1.92 -27.33
N PRO A 123 -10.32 2.82 -27.65
CA PRO A 123 -10.44 3.69 -28.82
C PRO A 123 -10.59 2.91 -30.13
N SER A 124 -9.86 1.81 -30.29
CA SER A 124 -9.93 0.95 -31.47
C SER A 124 -11.32 0.33 -31.62
N LEU A 125 -11.89 -0.20 -30.53
CA LEU A 125 -13.23 -0.80 -30.56
C LEU A 125 -14.31 0.24 -30.87
N ILE A 126 -14.20 1.47 -30.36
CA ILE A 126 -15.14 2.56 -30.68
C ILE A 126 -15.06 2.90 -32.18
N GLU A 127 -13.87 3.01 -32.75
CA GLU A 127 -13.71 3.26 -34.18
C GLU A 127 -14.33 2.13 -35.02
N LEU A 128 -14.11 0.88 -34.64
CA LEU A 128 -14.63 -0.31 -35.30
C LEU A 128 -16.16 -0.45 -35.24
N LEU A 129 -16.87 0.30 -34.38
CA LEU A 129 -18.36 0.39 -34.42
C LEU A 129 -18.91 0.96 -35.71
N LYS A 130 -18.06 1.55 -36.58
CA LYS A 130 -18.40 2.08 -37.89
C LYS A 130 -17.90 1.21 -39.05
N SER A 131 -17.41 0.01 -38.76
CA SER A 131 -16.76 -0.89 -39.73
C SER A 131 -17.61 -2.12 -40.02
N PRO A 132 -17.22 -2.97 -40.99
CA PRO A 132 -17.90 -4.25 -41.24
C PRO A 132 -17.95 -5.21 -40.05
N VAL A 133 -17.06 -5.05 -39.03
CA VAL A 133 -17.00 -5.87 -37.81
C VAL A 133 -17.67 -5.18 -36.61
N ALA A 134 -18.56 -4.21 -36.85
CA ALA A 134 -19.18 -3.39 -35.85
C ALA A 134 -19.99 -4.19 -34.81
N ALA A 135 -20.64 -5.28 -35.21
CA ALA A 135 -21.38 -6.14 -34.30
C ALA A 135 -20.44 -6.81 -33.26
N GLN A 136 -19.28 -7.29 -33.70
CA GLN A 136 -18.27 -7.88 -32.83
C GLN A 136 -17.62 -6.82 -31.94
N ALA A 137 -17.36 -5.61 -32.46
CA ALA A 137 -16.84 -4.50 -31.72
C ALA A 137 -17.80 -4.08 -30.60
N ALA A 138 -19.11 -4.03 -30.86
CA ALA A 138 -20.12 -3.76 -29.84
C ALA A 138 -20.15 -4.86 -28.77
N ALA A 139 -20.12 -6.13 -29.16
CA ALA A 139 -20.09 -7.25 -28.23
C ALA A 139 -18.80 -7.28 -27.36
N ALA A 140 -17.65 -6.85 -27.92
CA ALA A 140 -16.40 -6.70 -27.20
C ALA A 140 -16.47 -5.52 -26.20
N LEU A 141 -16.87 -4.33 -26.67
CA LEU A 141 -16.92 -3.13 -25.87
C LEU A 141 -17.94 -3.21 -24.72
N SER A 142 -19.06 -3.91 -24.91
CA SER A 142 -20.07 -4.15 -23.87
C SER A 142 -19.54 -4.87 -22.61
N LYS A 143 -18.42 -5.62 -22.73
CA LYS A 143 -17.80 -6.36 -21.62
C LYS A 143 -16.77 -5.53 -20.85
N ILE A 144 -16.32 -4.40 -21.42
CA ILE A 144 -15.24 -3.58 -20.87
C ILE A 144 -15.82 -2.57 -19.89
N LEU A 145 -15.25 -2.50 -18.67
CA LEU A 145 -15.64 -1.58 -17.61
C LEU A 145 -14.75 -0.34 -17.57
N LEU A 146 -13.47 -0.47 -17.92
CA LEU A 146 -12.47 0.61 -17.85
C LEU A 146 -12.53 1.47 -19.13
N VAL A 147 -13.62 2.17 -19.32
CA VAL A 147 -13.86 3.02 -20.49
C VAL A 147 -13.66 4.51 -20.21
N TYR A 148 -13.65 4.93 -18.91
CA TYR A 148 -13.43 6.31 -18.47
C TYR A 148 -14.13 7.38 -19.35
N ASP A 149 -13.38 8.36 -19.86
CA ASP A 149 -13.91 9.44 -20.68
C ASP A 149 -14.45 8.96 -22.05
N ALA A 150 -13.95 7.82 -22.56
CA ALA A 150 -14.48 7.20 -23.78
C ALA A 150 -15.97 6.80 -23.65
N PHE A 151 -16.53 6.76 -22.44
CA PHE A 151 -17.96 6.66 -22.20
C PHE A 151 -18.74 7.74 -22.98
N HIS A 152 -18.24 8.98 -22.98
CA HIS A 152 -18.90 10.09 -23.67
C HIS A 152 -18.87 9.93 -25.20
N ASP A 153 -17.80 9.37 -25.75
CA ASP A 153 -17.67 9.09 -27.19
C ASP A 153 -18.69 8.03 -27.63
N VAL A 154 -18.84 6.95 -26.83
CA VAL A 154 -19.84 5.91 -27.11
C VAL A 154 -21.26 6.46 -26.97
N LEU A 155 -21.52 7.26 -25.92
CA LEU A 155 -22.83 7.88 -25.70
C LEU A 155 -23.22 8.82 -26.85
N GLU A 156 -22.28 9.66 -27.32
CA GLU A 156 -22.54 10.54 -28.46
C GLU A 156 -22.77 9.74 -29.75
N LEU A 157 -21.93 8.74 -30.00
CA LEU A 157 -22.06 7.87 -31.15
C LEU A 157 -23.40 7.09 -31.12
N SER A 158 -23.90 6.74 -29.97
CA SER A 158 -25.15 5.96 -29.82
C SER A 158 -26.39 6.68 -30.37
N LYS A 159 -26.33 8.01 -30.52
CA LYS A 159 -27.42 8.80 -31.12
C LYS A 159 -27.65 8.49 -32.62
N THR A 160 -26.63 7.98 -33.29
CA THR A 160 -26.66 7.75 -34.77
C THR A 160 -26.21 6.35 -35.16
N ASN A 161 -25.64 5.56 -34.27
CA ASN A 161 -25.09 4.24 -34.55
C ASN A 161 -25.76 3.17 -33.70
N VAL A 162 -26.40 2.19 -34.34
CA VAL A 162 -27.16 1.12 -33.67
C VAL A 162 -26.27 0.23 -32.81
N TYR A 163 -25.01 0.01 -33.17
CA TYR A 163 -24.07 -0.80 -32.41
C TYR A 163 -23.58 -0.09 -31.16
N ALA A 164 -23.33 1.22 -31.24
CA ALA A 164 -23.05 2.04 -30.06
C ALA A 164 -24.26 2.09 -29.11
N GLN A 165 -25.49 2.13 -29.64
CA GLN A 165 -26.71 2.03 -28.83
C GLN A 165 -26.81 0.68 -28.12
N GLN A 166 -26.41 -0.42 -28.77
CA GLN A 166 -26.36 -1.75 -28.14
C GLN A 166 -25.39 -1.77 -26.95
N VAL A 167 -24.20 -1.12 -27.08
CA VAL A 167 -23.24 -1.00 -25.99
C VAL A 167 -23.83 -0.23 -24.81
N ILE A 168 -24.41 0.94 -25.07
CA ILE A 168 -25.08 1.77 -24.06
C ILE A 168 -26.19 0.99 -23.34
N ASN A 169 -27.03 0.26 -24.09
CA ASN A 169 -28.09 -0.57 -23.48
C ASN A 169 -27.49 -1.69 -22.60
N SER A 170 -26.44 -2.37 -23.07
CA SER A 170 -25.76 -3.43 -22.32
C SER A 170 -25.20 -2.90 -21.00
N TRP A 171 -24.57 -1.72 -21.00
CA TRP A 171 -24.07 -1.09 -19.76
C TRP A 171 -25.20 -0.66 -18.84
N ALA A 172 -26.30 -0.09 -19.37
CA ALA A 172 -27.48 0.30 -18.58
C ALA A 172 -28.17 -0.89 -17.92
N GLU A 173 -28.17 -2.06 -18.58
CA GLU A 173 -28.76 -3.32 -18.07
C GLU A 173 -27.78 -4.12 -17.21
N ALA A 174 -26.55 -3.61 -17.00
CA ALA A 174 -25.50 -4.27 -16.26
C ALA A 174 -25.21 -5.71 -16.73
N GLU A 175 -25.19 -5.95 -18.07
CA GLU A 175 -24.94 -7.27 -18.62
C GLU A 175 -23.58 -7.83 -18.21
N TRP A 176 -22.59 -6.97 -17.99
CA TRP A 176 -21.27 -7.31 -17.48
C TRP A 176 -21.33 -8.04 -16.14
N PHE A 177 -22.38 -7.79 -15.35
CA PHE A 177 -22.63 -8.40 -14.04
C PHE A 177 -23.65 -9.55 -14.12
N THR A 178 -24.78 -9.32 -14.80
CA THR A 178 -25.88 -10.30 -14.84
C THR A 178 -25.53 -11.56 -15.62
N LYS A 179 -24.60 -11.47 -16.60
CA LYS A 179 -24.09 -12.63 -17.35
C LYS A 179 -23.07 -13.47 -16.58
N ARG A 180 -22.58 -13.00 -15.43
CA ARG A 180 -21.71 -13.81 -14.55
C ARG A 180 -22.55 -14.79 -13.73
N PRO A 181 -22.02 -15.97 -13.41
CA PRO A 181 -22.72 -16.92 -12.55
C PRO A 181 -23.10 -16.29 -11.21
N SER A 182 -24.26 -16.62 -10.66
CA SER A 182 -24.60 -16.28 -9.28
C SER A 182 -23.75 -17.08 -8.31
N ILE A 183 -23.60 -16.54 -7.10
CA ILE A 183 -22.95 -17.29 -6.03
C ILE A 183 -23.83 -18.50 -5.66
N PRO A 184 -23.27 -19.72 -5.61
CA PRO A 184 -24.02 -20.93 -5.25
C PRO A 184 -24.56 -20.86 -3.81
N ASP A 185 -25.70 -21.53 -3.57
CA ASP A 185 -26.26 -21.71 -2.23
C ASP A 185 -25.38 -22.57 -1.32
N GLU A 186 -24.60 -23.48 -1.94
CA GLU A 186 -23.70 -24.41 -1.27
C GLU A 186 -22.34 -24.43 -1.94
N ILE A 187 -21.29 -24.27 -1.14
CA ILE A 187 -19.90 -24.26 -1.58
C ILE A 187 -19.12 -25.28 -0.76
N THR A 188 -18.81 -26.42 -1.37
CA THR A 188 -18.00 -27.46 -0.72
C THR A 188 -16.52 -27.18 -0.90
N VAL A 189 -15.77 -27.14 0.21
CA VAL A 189 -14.33 -26.85 0.22
C VAL A 189 -13.57 -27.83 1.12
N THR A 190 -12.28 -27.97 0.84
CA THR A 190 -11.36 -28.71 1.72
C THR A 190 -10.57 -27.73 2.56
N VAL A 191 -10.51 -27.93 3.86
CA VAL A 191 -9.85 -27.05 4.82
C VAL A 191 -8.32 -27.22 4.76
N PHE A 192 -7.60 -26.11 4.66
CA PHE A 192 -6.18 -25.98 5.00
C PHE A 192 -6.04 -25.00 6.14
N LYS A 193 -5.67 -25.46 7.35
CA LYS A 193 -5.59 -24.63 8.55
C LYS A 193 -4.17 -24.34 8.98
N VAL A 194 -3.93 -23.07 9.31
CA VAL A 194 -2.73 -22.60 10.00
C VAL A 194 -3.13 -22.16 11.41
N PRO A 195 -2.77 -22.92 12.45
CA PRO A 195 -3.14 -22.60 13.83
C PRO A 195 -2.47 -21.32 14.34
N GLY A 196 -3.17 -20.59 15.22
CA GLY A 196 -2.70 -19.36 15.84
C GLY A 196 -2.75 -18.17 14.91
N GLU A 197 -1.89 -17.18 15.16
CA GLU A 197 -1.81 -15.97 14.34
C GLU A 197 -0.93 -16.19 13.12
N THR A 198 -1.42 -15.77 11.96
CA THR A 198 -0.65 -15.66 10.73
C THR A 198 -0.56 -14.20 10.34
N ASN A 199 0.63 -13.66 10.34
CA ASN A 199 0.85 -12.28 9.92
C ASN A 199 1.24 -12.20 8.43
N THR A 200 1.30 -10.99 7.88
CA THR A 200 1.65 -10.79 6.48
C THR A 200 3.12 -11.09 6.17
N ASP A 201 4.02 -11.15 7.16
CA ASP A 201 5.39 -11.63 6.95
C ASP A 201 5.45 -13.15 6.80
N ASP A 202 4.54 -13.91 7.44
CA ASP A 202 4.41 -15.35 7.21
C ASP A 202 3.93 -15.69 5.79
N LEU A 203 3.04 -14.85 5.23
CA LEU A 203 2.44 -15.04 3.90
C LEU A 203 3.26 -14.42 2.76
N SER A 204 4.04 -13.38 3.07
CA SER A 204 4.84 -12.59 2.14
C SER A 204 6.06 -12.03 2.85
N PRO A 205 7.12 -12.85 3.05
CA PRO A 205 8.28 -12.48 3.83
C PRO A 205 8.95 -11.18 3.37
N ALA A 206 9.36 -10.35 4.32
CA ALA A 206 10.08 -9.11 4.04
C ALA A 206 11.41 -9.36 3.31
N THR A 207 12.09 -10.47 3.64
CA THR A 207 13.33 -10.91 2.99
C THR A 207 13.16 -11.22 1.50
N GLN A 208 11.93 -11.50 1.06
CA GLN A 208 11.55 -11.79 -0.32
C GLN A 208 10.80 -10.62 -0.99
N ALA A 209 10.95 -9.40 -0.48
CA ALA A 209 10.24 -8.23 -0.98
C ALA A 209 10.43 -7.98 -2.49
N THR A 210 11.61 -8.28 -3.01
CA THR A 210 11.98 -8.07 -4.41
C THR A 210 11.29 -9.02 -5.40
N THR A 211 10.78 -10.17 -4.93
CA THR A 211 10.06 -11.15 -5.77
C THR A 211 8.56 -10.86 -5.89
N ARG A 212 8.01 -9.92 -5.10
CA ARG A 212 6.57 -9.65 -5.00
C ARG A 212 5.86 -9.34 -6.32
N PRO A 213 6.47 -8.63 -7.29
CA PRO A 213 5.84 -8.40 -8.59
C PRO A 213 5.67 -9.68 -9.41
N ASP A 214 6.54 -10.68 -9.22
CA ASP A 214 6.40 -12.00 -9.80
C ASP A 214 5.61 -12.90 -8.85
N ILE A 215 4.28 -12.80 -8.91
CA ILE A 215 3.37 -13.48 -7.98
C ILE A 215 3.67 -14.99 -7.86
N PRO A 216 3.82 -15.76 -8.96
CA PRO A 216 4.11 -17.19 -8.86
C PRO A 216 5.42 -17.50 -8.12
N LEU A 217 6.47 -16.73 -8.39
CA LEU A 217 7.76 -16.91 -7.73
C LEU A 217 7.68 -16.53 -6.25
N HIS A 218 7.06 -15.41 -5.93
CA HIS A 218 6.91 -14.93 -4.56
C HIS A 218 6.10 -15.89 -3.70
N ALA A 219 5.02 -16.46 -4.26
CA ALA A 219 4.12 -17.37 -3.56
C ALA A 219 4.82 -18.67 -3.10
N LEU A 220 5.97 -19.03 -3.66
CA LEU A 220 6.77 -20.17 -3.19
C LEU A 220 7.31 -19.98 -1.76
N SER A 221 7.42 -18.74 -1.30
CA SER A 221 7.90 -18.41 0.05
C SER A 221 6.81 -18.38 1.13
N MET A 222 5.53 -18.59 0.74
CA MET A 222 4.40 -18.55 1.66
C MET A 222 4.53 -19.63 2.73
N LEU A 223 4.45 -19.22 4.01
CA LEU A 223 4.49 -20.09 5.19
C LEU A 223 5.78 -20.92 5.36
N GLU A 224 6.83 -20.65 4.59
CA GLU A 224 8.09 -21.42 4.61
C GLU A 224 8.66 -21.55 6.02
N THR A 225 8.66 -20.48 6.79
CA THR A 225 9.18 -20.46 8.17
C THR A 225 8.10 -20.81 9.18
N ARG A 226 6.85 -20.40 8.95
CA ARG A 226 5.73 -20.50 9.91
C ARG A 226 5.20 -21.92 10.01
N GLN A 227 5.05 -22.59 8.87
CA GLN A 227 4.52 -23.96 8.75
C GLN A 227 5.16 -24.66 7.53
N PRO A 228 6.39 -25.17 7.67
CA PRO A 228 7.06 -25.85 6.57
C PRO A 228 6.23 -27.02 5.99
N GLY A 229 6.29 -27.20 4.67
CA GLY A 229 5.49 -28.21 3.96
C GLY A 229 4.06 -27.78 3.59
N SER A 230 3.63 -26.58 3.94
CA SER A 230 2.28 -26.07 3.65
C SER A 230 1.90 -26.14 2.17
N LEU A 231 2.80 -25.79 1.27
CA LEU A 231 2.52 -25.78 -0.18
C LEU A 231 2.26 -27.19 -0.71
N GLN A 232 3.02 -28.17 -0.23
CA GLN A 232 2.80 -29.58 -0.57
C GLN A 232 1.45 -30.06 -0.03
N THR A 233 1.14 -29.73 1.22
CA THR A 233 -0.17 -30.07 1.83
C THR A 233 -1.33 -29.49 1.01
N ILE A 234 -1.25 -28.19 0.60
CA ILE A 234 -2.28 -27.57 -0.23
C ILE A 234 -2.42 -28.30 -1.57
N ALA A 235 -1.30 -28.67 -2.21
CA ALA A 235 -1.31 -29.42 -3.47
C ALA A 235 -1.98 -30.82 -3.32
N GLU A 236 -1.72 -31.52 -2.22
CA GLU A 236 -2.35 -32.80 -1.90
C GLU A 236 -3.87 -32.64 -1.62
N LEU A 237 -4.26 -31.57 -0.90
CA LEU A 237 -5.67 -31.30 -0.62
C LEU A 237 -6.48 -31.00 -1.89
N LYS A 238 -5.90 -30.33 -2.87
CA LYS A 238 -6.53 -30.08 -4.18
C LYS A 238 -6.88 -31.37 -4.93
N GLN A 239 -6.13 -32.43 -4.72
CA GLN A 239 -6.40 -33.73 -5.36
C GLN A 239 -7.70 -34.36 -4.87
N LYS A 240 -8.31 -33.88 -3.74
CA LYS A 240 -9.62 -34.30 -3.28
C LYS A 240 -10.79 -33.83 -4.15
N GLY A 241 -10.53 -32.94 -5.12
CA GLY A 241 -11.53 -32.51 -6.11
C GLY A 241 -12.41 -31.34 -5.65
N HIS A 242 -12.14 -30.75 -4.48
CA HIS A 242 -12.81 -29.52 -4.00
C HIS A 242 -11.82 -28.35 -3.93
N PRO A 243 -12.27 -27.10 -4.08
CA PRO A 243 -11.47 -25.94 -3.77
C PRO A 243 -10.89 -26.00 -2.36
N VAL A 244 -9.69 -25.48 -2.16
CA VAL A 244 -9.08 -25.43 -0.84
C VAL A 244 -9.42 -24.09 -0.18
N ALA A 245 -9.95 -24.12 1.04
CA ALA A 245 -10.15 -22.94 1.86
C ALA A 245 -8.94 -22.72 2.79
N TYR A 246 -8.39 -21.50 2.79
CA TYR A 246 -7.39 -21.09 3.78
C TYR A 246 -8.09 -20.77 5.12
N VAL A 247 -7.67 -21.39 6.21
CA VAL A 247 -8.28 -21.23 7.54
C VAL A 247 -7.22 -20.84 8.56
N GLY A 248 -7.51 -19.88 9.43
CA GLY A 248 -6.64 -19.47 10.52
C GLY A 248 -7.37 -18.90 11.72
N ASP A 249 -6.76 -18.98 12.92
CA ASP A 249 -7.40 -18.41 14.11
C ASP A 249 -7.38 -16.87 14.05
N VAL A 250 -6.24 -16.28 13.69
CA VAL A 250 -6.08 -14.85 13.37
C VAL A 250 -5.29 -14.73 12.08
N VAL A 251 -5.83 -14.06 11.08
CA VAL A 251 -5.27 -14.03 9.72
C VAL A 251 -4.89 -12.63 9.28
N GLY A 252 -3.67 -12.47 8.76
CA GLY A 252 -3.27 -11.31 7.97
C GLY A 252 -2.90 -10.06 8.77
N THR A 253 -2.49 -10.20 10.04
CA THR A 253 -2.00 -9.08 10.87
C THR A 253 -0.70 -8.48 10.32
N GLY A 254 -0.37 -7.27 10.75
CA GLY A 254 0.89 -6.61 10.40
C GLY A 254 0.76 -5.66 9.20
N SER A 255 1.60 -5.83 8.18
CA SER A 255 1.73 -4.86 7.07
C SER A 255 0.61 -4.96 6.03
N SER A 256 0.29 -3.84 5.37
CA SER A 256 -0.70 -3.74 4.29
C SER A 256 -0.19 -4.31 2.95
N ARG A 257 0.20 -5.58 2.92
CA ARG A 257 0.81 -6.20 1.74
C ARG A 257 -0.20 -6.94 0.88
N LYS A 258 -0.53 -6.41 -0.29
CA LYS A 258 -1.30 -7.19 -1.29
C LYS A 258 -0.58 -8.47 -1.70
N SER A 259 0.75 -8.49 -1.67
CA SER A 259 1.52 -9.71 -1.93
C SER A 259 1.18 -10.86 -0.98
N ALA A 260 0.71 -10.60 0.23
CA ALA A 260 0.27 -11.64 1.15
C ALA A 260 -0.98 -12.34 0.63
N ILE A 261 -1.99 -11.57 0.18
CA ILE A 261 -3.19 -12.18 -0.43
C ILE A 261 -2.86 -12.81 -1.78
N ASN A 262 -2.02 -12.19 -2.61
CA ASN A 262 -1.61 -12.77 -3.88
C ASN A 262 -0.95 -14.14 -3.69
N SER A 263 -0.11 -14.31 -2.65
CA SER A 263 0.50 -15.59 -2.31
C SER A 263 -0.56 -16.65 -1.92
N VAL A 264 -1.52 -16.27 -1.07
CA VAL A 264 -2.62 -17.17 -0.69
C VAL A 264 -3.42 -17.57 -1.93
N LEU A 265 -3.86 -16.59 -2.73
CA LEU A 265 -4.69 -16.85 -3.91
C LEU A 265 -3.94 -17.59 -5.01
N TRP A 266 -2.62 -17.43 -5.12
CA TRP A 266 -1.84 -18.26 -6.04
C TRP A 266 -2.05 -19.76 -5.75
N HIS A 267 -2.19 -20.11 -4.49
CA HIS A 267 -2.36 -21.50 -4.07
C HIS A 267 -3.82 -21.95 -3.96
N ILE A 268 -4.79 -21.06 -3.70
CA ILE A 268 -6.20 -21.46 -3.49
C ILE A 268 -7.20 -20.82 -4.46
N GLY A 269 -6.81 -19.78 -5.21
CA GLY A 269 -7.67 -19.06 -6.15
C GLY A 269 -7.68 -19.65 -7.56
N ASP A 270 -8.51 -19.04 -8.41
CA ASP A 270 -8.72 -19.40 -9.80
C ASP A 270 -7.93 -18.48 -10.74
N ASP A 271 -7.60 -18.97 -11.94
CA ASP A 271 -6.96 -18.16 -12.98
C ASP A 271 -7.93 -17.07 -13.48
N ILE A 272 -7.41 -15.85 -13.62
CA ILE A 272 -8.17 -14.75 -14.24
C ILE A 272 -8.04 -14.90 -15.76
N PRO A 273 -9.13 -15.06 -16.51
CA PRO A 273 -9.07 -15.21 -17.97
C PRO A 273 -8.29 -14.08 -18.62
N PHE A 274 -7.33 -14.41 -19.46
CA PHE A 274 -6.48 -13.48 -20.24
C PHE A 274 -5.55 -12.59 -19.40
N VAL A 275 -5.41 -12.85 -18.09
CA VAL A 275 -4.46 -12.15 -17.21
C VAL A 275 -3.40 -13.14 -16.75
N PRO A 276 -2.18 -13.08 -17.28
CA PRO A 276 -1.13 -14.03 -16.93
C PRO A 276 -0.64 -13.84 -15.50
N ASN A 277 -0.28 -14.97 -14.86
CA ASN A 277 0.45 -15.02 -13.59
C ASN A 277 -0.26 -14.35 -12.39
N LYS A 278 -1.57 -14.20 -12.44
CA LYS A 278 -2.39 -13.67 -11.34
C LYS A 278 -3.63 -14.52 -11.17
N LYS A 279 -4.07 -14.67 -9.92
CA LYS A 279 -5.29 -15.42 -9.55
C LYS A 279 -6.21 -14.56 -8.72
N ALA A 280 -7.49 -14.90 -8.75
CA ALA A 280 -8.55 -14.23 -7.99
C ALA A 280 -9.48 -15.26 -7.34
N GLY A 281 -10.41 -14.80 -6.53
CA GLY A 281 -11.37 -15.69 -5.88
C GLY A 281 -10.80 -16.45 -4.68
N GLY A 282 -11.36 -17.63 -4.40
CA GLY A 282 -10.94 -18.45 -3.26
C GLY A 282 -11.65 -18.10 -1.94
N TYR A 283 -11.48 -18.96 -0.94
CA TYR A 283 -12.19 -18.90 0.33
C TYR A 283 -11.22 -18.77 1.49
N ILE A 284 -11.45 -17.78 2.36
CA ILE A 284 -10.60 -17.49 3.52
C ILE A 284 -11.47 -17.43 4.75
N LEU A 285 -11.25 -18.34 5.72
CA LEU A 285 -12.00 -18.38 6.97
C LEU A 285 -11.08 -18.01 8.13
N GLY A 286 -11.53 -17.09 8.99
CA GLY A 286 -10.75 -16.66 10.14
C GLY A 286 -11.58 -16.53 11.40
N GLY A 287 -11.02 -16.90 12.56
CA GLY A 287 -11.58 -16.48 13.84
C GLY A 287 -11.59 -14.96 13.95
N ALA A 288 -10.51 -14.35 13.49
CA ALA A 288 -10.39 -12.92 13.19
C ALA A 288 -9.58 -12.74 11.90
N ILE A 289 -9.96 -11.79 11.07
CA ILE A 289 -9.21 -11.42 9.87
C ILE A 289 -8.85 -9.94 10.00
N ALA A 290 -7.55 -9.63 9.90
CA ALA A 290 -7.10 -8.24 10.03
C ALA A 290 -7.74 -7.36 8.94
N PRO A 291 -8.22 -6.15 9.26
CA PRO A 291 -9.05 -5.36 8.35
C PRO A 291 -8.40 -5.07 7.00
N ILE A 292 -7.12 -4.72 6.98
CA ILE A 292 -6.40 -4.44 5.72
C ILE A 292 -6.26 -5.72 4.87
N PHE A 293 -6.05 -6.87 5.49
CA PHE A 293 -5.98 -8.14 4.78
C PHE A 293 -7.36 -8.56 4.25
N PHE A 294 -8.41 -8.35 5.06
CA PHE A 294 -9.80 -8.58 4.67
C PHE A 294 -10.16 -7.76 3.43
N ASN A 295 -9.94 -6.44 3.48
CA ASN A 295 -10.20 -5.53 2.35
C ASN A 295 -9.40 -5.92 1.10
N THR A 296 -8.15 -6.35 1.26
CA THR A 296 -7.32 -6.77 0.14
C THR A 296 -7.80 -8.09 -0.48
N ALA A 297 -8.42 -8.97 0.33
CA ALA A 297 -9.05 -10.19 -0.14
C ALA A 297 -10.33 -9.89 -0.95
N GLU A 298 -11.17 -8.96 -0.48
CA GLU A 298 -12.33 -8.44 -1.24
C GLU A 298 -11.92 -7.86 -2.58
N ASP A 299 -10.87 -7.02 -2.60
CA ASP A 299 -10.35 -6.42 -3.85
C ASP A 299 -9.89 -7.48 -4.86
N ALA A 300 -9.41 -8.61 -4.38
CA ALA A 300 -8.96 -9.74 -5.19
C ALA A 300 -10.07 -10.76 -5.51
N GLY A 301 -11.31 -10.46 -5.14
CA GLY A 301 -12.47 -11.31 -5.41
C GLY A 301 -12.57 -12.58 -4.57
N ALA A 302 -11.77 -12.70 -3.51
CA ALA A 302 -11.92 -13.78 -2.53
C ALA A 302 -13.15 -13.58 -1.65
N LEU A 303 -13.64 -14.64 -1.04
CA LEU A 303 -14.69 -14.61 -0.02
C LEU A 303 -14.06 -14.78 1.37
N PRO A 304 -13.73 -13.68 2.08
CA PRO A 304 -13.28 -13.74 3.46
C PRO A 304 -14.49 -13.87 4.40
N ILE A 305 -14.43 -14.81 5.33
CA ILE A 305 -15.49 -15.13 6.30
C ILE A 305 -14.89 -15.13 7.70
N GLN A 306 -15.39 -14.27 8.58
CA GLN A 306 -15.09 -14.35 10.01
C GLN A 306 -16.11 -15.26 10.70
N CYS A 307 -15.63 -16.35 11.32
CA CYS A 307 -16.46 -17.35 11.96
C CYS A 307 -15.65 -18.12 13.01
N ASP A 308 -16.33 -18.93 13.83
CA ASP A 308 -15.63 -19.85 14.74
C ASP A 308 -14.92 -20.95 13.94
N VAL A 309 -13.60 -20.95 13.98
CA VAL A 309 -12.74 -21.91 13.25
C VAL A 309 -12.13 -23.00 14.15
N ARG A 310 -12.48 -23.03 15.45
CA ARG A 310 -11.86 -23.95 16.42
C ARG A 310 -12.05 -25.41 16.06
N GLN A 311 -13.19 -25.77 15.49
CA GLN A 311 -13.51 -27.15 15.09
C GLN A 311 -12.99 -27.53 13.71
N LEU A 312 -12.43 -26.57 12.95
CA LEU A 312 -11.92 -26.83 11.61
C LEU A 312 -10.49 -27.36 11.68
N GLU A 313 -10.22 -28.45 10.96
CA GLU A 313 -8.91 -29.08 10.88
C GLU A 313 -8.49 -29.29 9.42
N THR A 314 -7.18 -29.29 9.15
CA THR A 314 -6.64 -29.55 7.82
C THR A 314 -7.11 -30.90 7.29
N GLY A 315 -7.66 -30.88 6.07
CA GLY A 315 -8.15 -32.07 5.39
C GLY A 315 -9.66 -32.35 5.57
N MET A 316 -10.36 -31.66 6.48
CA MET A 316 -11.81 -31.70 6.58
C MET A 316 -12.45 -31.18 5.30
N VAL A 317 -13.55 -31.80 4.89
CA VAL A 317 -14.44 -31.30 3.84
C VAL A 317 -15.64 -30.67 4.54
N ILE A 318 -15.92 -29.43 4.21
CA ILE A 318 -17.01 -28.63 4.77
C ILE A 318 -17.84 -28.01 3.66
N THR A 319 -19.09 -27.69 3.96
CA THR A 319 -20.00 -26.96 3.07
C THR A 319 -20.32 -25.61 3.67
N ILE A 320 -20.00 -24.56 2.93
CA ILE A 320 -20.33 -23.17 3.27
C ILE A 320 -21.68 -22.84 2.61
N HIS A 321 -22.62 -22.33 3.40
CA HIS A 321 -23.91 -21.81 2.94
C HIS A 321 -23.90 -20.27 3.02
N PRO A 322 -23.39 -19.55 2.01
CA PRO A 322 -23.13 -18.11 2.11
C PRO A 322 -24.40 -17.29 2.36
N HIS A 323 -25.53 -17.71 1.79
CA HIS A 323 -26.81 -17.01 1.96
C HIS A 323 -27.50 -17.28 3.31
N LYS A 324 -27.15 -18.40 4.00
CA LYS A 324 -27.67 -18.74 5.33
C LYS A 324 -26.74 -18.29 6.47
N GLY A 325 -25.45 -18.03 6.15
CA GLY A 325 -24.43 -17.75 7.17
C GLY A 325 -24.05 -18.97 8.01
N GLU A 326 -23.96 -20.16 7.40
CA GLU A 326 -23.72 -21.43 8.08
C GLU A 326 -22.57 -22.19 7.41
N ILE A 327 -21.80 -22.92 8.21
CA ILE A 327 -20.82 -23.91 7.76
C ILE A 327 -21.22 -25.26 8.34
N ALA A 328 -21.37 -26.26 7.48
CA ALA A 328 -21.69 -27.61 7.86
C ALA A 328 -20.51 -28.57 7.62
N ASN A 329 -20.42 -29.62 8.43
CA ASN A 329 -19.49 -30.75 8.22
C ASN A 329 -20.02 -31.70 7.12
N ALA A 330 -19.27 -32.76 6.81
CA ALA A 330 -19.63 -33.74 5.79
C ALA A 330 -20.92 -34.49 6.10
N ASP A 331 -21.35 -34.52 7.35
CA ASP A 331 -22.60 -35.19 7.81
C ASP A 331 -23.80 -34.22 7.75
N GLY A 332 -23.58 -32.94 7.35
CA GLY A 332 -24.61 -31.92 7.25
C GLY A 332 -24.90 -31.20 8.57
N GLU A 333 -24.12 -31.44 9.63
CA GLU A 333 -24.29 -30.75 10.90
C GLU A 333 -23.65 -29.35 10.83
N VAL A 334 -24.36 -28.35 11.29
CA VAL A 334 -23.84 -26.98 11.37
C VAL A 334 -22.80 -26.88 12.49
N ILE A 335 -21.54 -26.61 12.11
CA ILE A 335 -20.40 -26.52 13.04
C ILE A 335 -19.94 -25.09 13.30
N SER A 336 -20.37 -24.14 12.48
CA SER A 336 -20.08 -22.71 12.69
C SER A 336 -21.14 -21.87 12.00
N THR A 337 -21.37 -20.65 12.52
CA THR A 337 -22.24 -19.65 11.91
C THR A 337 -21.47 -18.34 11.70
N PHE A 338 -21.88 -17.55 10.73
CA PHE A 338 -21.26 -16.28 10.42
C PHE A 338 -22.26 -15.27 9.86
N GLN A 339 -21.89 -14.01 9.88
CA GLN A 339 -22.58 -12.95 9.15
C GLN A 339 -21.62 -12.33 8.16
N LEU A 340 -21.99 -12.33 6.88
CA LEU A 340 -21.20 -11.66 5.85
C LEU A 340 -21.25 -10.16 6.02
N LYS A 341 -20.09 -9.53 5.94
CA LYS A 341 -19.90 -8.09 5.91
C LYS A 341 -18.74 -7.77 4.95
N PRO A 342 -18.83 -6.69 4.16
CA PRO A 342 -20.02 -5.83 3.99
C PRO A 342 -21.19 -6.57 3.30
N ASP A 343 -22.39 -5.96 3.31
CA ASP A 343 -23.56 -6.55 2.66
C ASP A 343 -23.38 -6.78 1.17
N THR A 344 -22.43 -6.07 0.56
CA THR A 344 -22.07 -6.15 -0.87
C THR A 344 -21.15 -7.31 -1.21
N ILE A 345 -20.60 -8.04 -0.23
CA ILE A 345 -19.52 -9.03 -0.43
C ILE A 345 -19.83 -10.10 -1.50
N LEU A 346 -21.06 -10.58 -1.56
CA LEU A 346 -21.44 -11.59 -2.58
C LEU A 346 -21.49 -10.99 -3.99
N ASP A 347 -21.90 -9.73 -4.12
CA ASP A 347 -21.82 -9.01 -5.39
C ASP A 347 -20.37 -8.73 -5.78
N GLU A 348 -19.50 -8.45 -4.83
CA GLU A 348 -18.07 -8.26 -5.06
C GLU A 348 -17.42 -9.54 -5.58
N VAL A 349 -17.65 -10.67 -4.92
CA VAL A 349 -17.16 -11.97 -5.39
C VAL A 349 -17.68 -12.28 -6.79
N ARG A 350 -18.99 -12.05 -7.05
CA ARG A 350 -19.59 -12.24 -8.36
C ARG A 350 -18.98 -11.33 -9.42
N ALA A 351 -18.68 -10.08 -9.08
CA ALA A 351 -18.03 -9.12 -9.98
C ALA A 351 -16.55 -9.44 -10.27
N GLY A 352 -15.93 -10.30 -9.46
CA GLY A 352 -14.51 -10.62 -9.51
C GLY A 352 -13.63 -9.72 -8.62
N GLY A 353 -14.27 -9.03 -7.68
CA GLY A 353 -13.66 -8.18 -6.65
C GLY A 353 -14.42 -6.88 -6.44
N ARG A 354 -14.12 -6.22 -5.31
CA ARG A 354 -14.73 -4.93 -4.96
C ARG A 354 -14.46 -3.86 -6.02
N ILE A 355 -13.23 -3.75 -6.52
CA ILE A 355 -12.85 -2.75 -7.54
C ILE A 355 -13.67 -2.91 -8.83
N PRO A 356 -13.76 -4.09 -9.47
CA PRO A 356 -14.64 -4.31 -10.62
C PRO A 356 -16.12 -4.02 -10.34
N LEU A 357 -16.63 -4.35 -9.16
CA LEU A 357 -18.00 -4.02 -8.77
C LEU A 357 -18.25 -2.52 -8.76
N LEU A 358 -17.37 -1.75 -8.12
CA LEU A 358 -17.49 -0.30 -8.00
C LEU A 358 -17.44 0.38 -9.37
N ILE A 359 -16.46 0.05 -10.19
CA ILE A 359 -16.30 0.61 -11.53
C ILE A 359 -17.51 0.26 -12.41
N GLY A 360 -17.92 -1.01 -12.41
CA GLY A 360 -19.05 -1.46 -13.22
C GLY A 360 -20.39 -0.87 -12.76
N ARG A 361 -20.62 -0.78 -11.46
CA ARG A 361 -21.81 -0.14 -10.88
C ARG A 361 -21.87 1.35 -11.25
N THR A 362 -20.74 2.06 -11.11
CA THR A 362 -20.63 3.47 -11.50
C THR A 362 -20.89 3.65 -12.99
N LEU A 363 -20.33 2.81 -13.86
CA LEU A 363 -20.59 2.84 -15.30
C LEU A 363 -22.07 2.61 -15.60
N THR A 364 -22.70 1.63 -14.96
CA THR A 364 -24.11 1.32 -15.12
C THR A 364 -25.00 2.48 -14.67
N ASP A 365 -24.77 3.02 -13.47
CA ASP A 365 -25.57 4.14 -12.94
C ASP A 365 -25.37 5.42 -13.78
N LYS A 366 -24.14 5.73 -14.21
CA LYS A 366 -23.83 6.84 -15.14
C LYS A 366 -24.57 6.67 -16.48
N THR A 367 -24.60 5.45 -17.01
CA THR A 367 -25.28 5.15 -18.26
C THR A 367 -26.79 5.31 -18.11
N ARG A 368 -27.38 4.79 -17.04
CA ARG A 368 -28.81 4.93 -16.75
C ARG A 368 -29.21 6.38 -16.55
N GLN A 369 -28.39 7.15 -15.84
CA GLN A 369 -28.61 8.59 -15.68
C GLN A 369 -28.59 9.32 -17.04
N ALA A 370 -27.65 9.01 -17.92
CA ALA A 370 -27.59 9.58 -19.27
C ALA A 370 -28.83 9.23 -20.12
N LEU A 371 -29.47 8.10 -19.86
CA LEU A 371 -30.74 7.67 -20.48
C LEU A 371 -31.98 8.15 -19.75
N GLY A 372 -31.84 8.92 -18.66
CA GLY A 372 -33.00 9.38 -17.84
C GLY A 372 -33.66 8.27 -17.01
N LEU A 373 -32.95 7.18 -16.75
CA LEU A 373 -33.41 6.04 -15.97
C LEU A 373 -32.95 6.15 -14.51
N ALA A 374 -33.76 5.59 -13.57
CA ALA A 374 -33.36 5.48 -12.18
C ALA A 374 -32.11 4.60 -12.01
N PRO A 375 -31.31 4.76 -10.93
CA PRO A 375 -30.21 3.86 -10.61
C PRO A 375 -30.62 2.39 -10.63
N SER A 376 -29.69 1.49 -10.94
CA SER A 376 -29.97 0.07 -11.00
C SER A 376 -30.30 -0.51 -9.61
N ASN A 377 -31.26 -1.41 -9.55
CA ASN A 377 -31.60 -2.21 -8.37
C ASN A 377 -31.00 -3.62 -8.40
N LEU A 378 -30.14 -3.91 -9.37
CA LEU A 378 -29.48 -5.21 -9.51
C LEU A 378 -28.37 -5.45 -8.48
N PHE A 379 -27.82 -4.35 -7.96
CA PHE A 379 -26.71 -4.41 -7.01
C PHE A 379 -27.20 -4.26 -5.58
N THR A 380 -26.69 -5.06 -4.70
CA THR A 380 -26.80 -4.84 -3.26
C THR A 380 -26.16 -3.50 -2.92
N ARG A 381 -26.92 -2.63 -2.25
CA ARG A 381 -26.40 -1.34 -1.78
C ARG A 381 -26.24 -1.40 -0.27
N PRO A 382 -25.13 -0.93 0.27
CA PRO A 382 -24.95 -0.86 1.72
C PRO A 382 -26.12 -0.13 2.38
N GLN A 383 -26.56 -0.66 3.52
CA GLN A 383 -27.59 0.04 4.30
C GLN A 383 -26.96 1.28 4.92
N ILE A 384 -27.68 2.40 4.85
CA ILE A 384 -27.29 3.62 5.55
C ILE A 384 -27.64 3.43 7.03
N PRO A 385 -26.69 3.48 7.95
CA PRO A 385 -26.98 3.38 9.38
C PRO A 385 -27.96 4.47 9.83
N THR A 386 -28.78 4.15 10.82
CA THR A 386 -29.67 5.14 11.42
C THR A 386 -28.86 6.26 12.05
N ASP A 387 -29.15 7.50 11.70
CA ASP A 387 -28.53 8.65 12.33
C ASP A 387 -28.96 8.72 13.82
N THR A 388 -27.97 8.73 14.69
CA THR A 388 -28.19 8.81 16.14
C THR A 388 -28.66 10.19 16.61
N GLY A 389 -28.53 11.19 15.73
CA GLY A 389 -28.78 12.60 16.06
C GLY A 389 -27.72 13.22 16.98
N LYS A 390 -26.64 12.49 17.26
CA LYS A 390 -25.47 12.98 18.03
C LYS A 390 -24.51 13.74 17.12
N GLY A 391 -23.60 14.49 17.73
CA GLY A 391 -22.51 15.12 17.01
C GLY A 391 -21.57 14.12 16.34
N TYR A 392 -20.70 14.62 15.50
CA TYR A 392 -19.70 13.84 14.77
C TYR A 392 -18.34 13.89 15.45
N THR A 393 -17.59 12.80 15.43
CA THR A 393 -16.19 12.78 15.83
C THR A 393 -15.33 13.54 14.83
N LEU A 394 -14.07 13.83 15.18
CA LEU A 394 -13.14 14.51 14.27
C LEU A 394 -12.95 13.70 12.97
N ALA A 395 -12.72 12.40 13.09
CA ALA A 395 -12.55 11.51 11.94
C ALA A 395 -13.80 11.47 11.04
N GLN A 396 -14.99 11.42 11.64
CA GLN A 396 -16.25 11.43 10.90
C GLN A 396 -16.44 12.73 10.10
N LYS A 397 -16.00 13.87 10.65
CA LYS A 397 -16.04 15.16 9.94
C LYS A 397 -15.01 15.25 8.82
N ILE A 398 -13.78 14.79 9.05
CA ILE A 398 -12.72 14.79 8.02
C ILE A 398 -13.16 13.93 6.82
N VAL A 399 -13.63 12.71 7.08
CA VAL A 399 -14.12 11.82 6.02
C VAL A 399 -15.38 12.37 5.38
N GLY A 400 -16.27 12.97 6.16
CA GLY A 400 -17.47 13.65 5.67
C GLY A 400 -17.11 14.76 4.69
N GLN A 401 -16.23 15.68 5.07
CA GLN A 401 -15.77 16.77 4.19
C GLN A 401 -15.19 16.21 2.88
N ALA A 402 -14.37 15.16 2.94
CA ALA A 402 -13.80 14.53 1.75
C ALA A 402 -14.86 13.80 0.89
N SER A 403 -16.05 13.53 1.45
CA SER A 403 -17.18 12.90 0.78
C SER A 403 -18.29 13.90 0.39
N GLY A 404 -18.08 15.21 0.63
CA GLY A 404 -19.07 16.25 0.38
C GLY A 404 -20.24 16.25 1.37
N LEU A 405 -20.05 15.71 2.59
CA LEU A 405 -21.04 15.57 3.65
C LEU A 405 -20.57 16.28 4.93
N PRO A 406 -21.49 16.68 5.84
CA PRO A 406 -21.10 17.25 7.14
C PRO A 406 -20.31 16.27 8.03
N GLY A 407 -20.58 14.99 7.89
CA GLY A 407 -19.92 13.89 8.60
C GLY A 407 -20.44 12.55 8.07
N VAL A 408 -19.71 11.48 8.36
CA VAL A 408 -20.06 10.11 7.96
C VAL A 408 -20.16 9.23 9.20
N ARG A 409 -21.30 8.59 9.41
CA ARG A 409 -21.52 7.67 10.54
C ARG A 409 -20.79 6.35 10.33
N PRO A 410 -20.34 5.68 11.41
CA PRO A 410 -19.77 4.33 11.32
C PRO A 410 -20.69 3.35 10.59
N GLY A 411 -20.13 2.48 9.75
CA GLY A 411 -20.87 1.54 8.93
C GLY A 411 -21.45 2.12 7.64
N THR A 412 -21.27 3.42 7.39
CA THR A 412 -21.68 4.04 6.11
C THR A 412 -20.58 3.80 5.06
N SER A 413 -20.96 3.22 3.92
CA SER A 413 -20.09 3.17 2.75
C SER A 413 -19.99 4.53 2.08
N CYS A 414 -18.78 5.00 1.83
CA CYS A 414 -18.50 6.27 1.19
C CYS A 414 -17.25 6.17 0.30
N GLU A 415 -17.04 7.16 -0.54
CA GLU A 415 -15.89 7.28 -1.44
C GLU A 415 -15.20 8.64 -1.23
N PRO A 416 -14.49 8.83 -0.10
CA PRO A 416 -13.81 10.09 0.17
C PRO A 416 -12.74 10.40 -0.86
N ILE A 417 -12.58 11.67 -1.18
CA ILE A 417 -11.49 12.17 -2.04
C ILE A 417 -10.16 11.89 -1.35
N MET A 418 -9.25 11.23 -2.07
CA MET A 418 -7.88 10.98 -1.65
C MET A 418 -6.97 12.13 -2.06
N THR A 419 -6.70 13.03 -1.13
CA THR A 419 -5.87 14.20 -1.38
C THR A 419 -4.38 13.85 -1.50
N THR A 420 -3.96 12.79 -0.82
CA THR A 420 -2.55 12.37 -0.81
C THR A 420 -2.46 10.85 -0.85
N VAL A 421 -1.67 10.34 -1.80
CA VAL A 421 -1.47 8.89 -2.02
C VAL A 421 0.02 8.57 -1.97
N GLY A 422 0.42 7.65 -1.10
CA GLY A 422 1.80 7.23 -0.90
C GLY A 422 2.12 5.86 -1.48
N SER A 423 3.21 5.78 -2.25
CA SER A 423 3.78 4.52 -2.75
C SER A 423 5.26 4.43 -2.41
N GLN A 424 5.76 3.24 -2.13
CA GLN A 424 7.16 3.01 -1.79
C GLN A 424 7.73 1.80 -2.56
N ASP A 425 9.04 1.66 -2.57
CA ASP A 425 9.78 0.75 -3.44
C ASP A 425 9.45 -0.73 -3.31
N THR A 426 9.00 -1.22 -2.15
CA THR A 426 8.62 -2.65 -2.01
C THR A 426 7.18 -2.96 -2.43
N THR A 427 6.34 -1.93 -2.59
CA THR A 427 4.96 -2.05 -3.10
C THR A 427 4.76 -1.34 -4.43
N GLY A 428 5.63 -0.41 -4.78
CA GLY A 428 5.57 0.40 -5.99
C GLY A 428 5.51 -0.39 -7.30
N PRO A 429 6.32 -1.45 -7.49
CA PRO A 429 6.20 -2.30 -8.68
C PRO A 429 4.81 -2.95 -8.80
N MET A 430 4.22 -3.38 -7.69
CA MET A 430 2.86 -3.94 -7.68
C MET A 430 1.80 -2.84 -7.93
N THR A 431 1.97 -1.67 -7.31
CA THR A 431 1.10 -0.51 -7.55
C THR A 431 1.15 -0.08 -9.03
N ARG A 432 2.34 -0.08 -9.64
CA ARG A 432 2.52 0.15 -11.08
C ARG A 432 1.72 -0.84 -11.91
N ASP A 433 1.82 -2.13 -11.60
CA ASP A 433 1.15 -3.17 -12.36
C ASP A 433 -0.38 -3.08 -12.19
N GLU A 434 -0.88 -2.78 -10.98
CA GLU A 434 -2.30 -2.48 -10.74
C GLU A 434 -2.78 -1.22 -11.48
N LEU A 435 -1.96 -0.16 -11.53
CA LEU A 435 -2.26 1.06 -12.30
C LEU A 435 -2.37 0.76 -13.81
N LYS A 436 -1.51 -0.12 -14.32
CA LYS A 436 -1.61 -0.58 -15.71
C LYS A 436 -2.89 -1.38 -15.96
N GLU A 437 -3.25 -2.28 -15.05
CA GLU A 437 -4.50 -3.05 -15.13
C GLU A 437 -5.74 -2.15 -15.01
N LEU A 438 -5.66 -1.06 -14.23
CA LEU A 438 -6.70 -0.02 -14.14
C LEU A 438 -6.71 0.93 -15.34
N ALA A 439 -5.91 0.70 -16.37
CA ALA A 439 -5.78 1.57 -17.54
C ALA A 439 -5.46 3.03 -17.20
N CYS A 440 -4.68 3.27 -16.13
CA CYS A 440 -4.33 4.60 -15.66
C CYS A 440 -3.22 5.21 -16.51
N LEU A 441 -3.53 6.25 -17.26
CA LEU A 441 -2.57 7.06 -18.03
C LEU A 441 -2.20 8.37 -17.31
N GLY A 442 -2.95 8.79 -16.31
CA GLY A 442 -2.71 9.99 -15.50
C GLY A 442 -3.37 9.89 -14.14
N PHE A 443 -2.76 10.48 -13.10
CA PHE A 443 -3.33 10.48 -11.76
C PHE A 443 -4.46 11.50 -11.61
N SER A 444 -5.58 11.06 -10.99
CA SER A 444 -6.67 11.93 -10.59
C SER A 444 -6.52 12.42 -9.14
N ALA A 445 -5.78 11.70 -8.30
CA ALA A 445 -5.46 12.18 -6.96
C ALA A 445 -4.58 13.44 -7.02
N ASP A 446 -4.79 14.36 -6.07
CA ASP A 446 -4.10 15.67 -6.05
C ASP A 446 -2.58 15.55 -5.90
N LEU A 447 -2.12 14.58 -5.09
CA LEU A 447 -0.71 14.22 -4.95
C LEU A 447 -0.54 12.71 -4.87
N VAL A 448 0.24 12.16 -5.78
CA VAL A 448 0.76 10.79 -5.68
C VAL A 448 2.27 10.86 -5.55
N ILE A 449 2.83 10.24 -4.51
CA ILE A 449 4.27 10.24 -4.25
C ILE A 449 4.83 8.81 -4.29
N GLN A 450 5.97 8.64 -4.97
CA GLN A 450 6.76 7.41 -4.97
C GLN A 450 8.09 7.63 -4.27
N THR A 451 8.50 6.70 -3.40
CA THR A 451 9.73 6.78 -2.63
C THR A 451 10.54 5.49 -2.68
N PHE A 452 11.80 5.53 -2.19
CA PHE A 452 12.77 4.43 -2.27
C PHE A 452 13.48 4.26 -0.93
N CYS A 453 12.75 3.89 0.13
CA CYS A 453 13.28 3.83 1.49
C CYS A 453 13.56 2.41 2.02
N HIS A 454 12.92 1.39 1.45
CA HIS A 454 13.03 0.02 1.97
C HIS A 454 14.16 -0.79 1.34
N THR A 455 14.58 -0.42 0.12
CA THR A 455 15.56 -1.19 -0.66
C THR A 455 16.87 -0.44 -0.89
N ILE A 456 17.05 0.72 -0.23
CA ILE A 456 18.20 1.60 -0.50
C ILE A 456 19.46 1.23 0.29
N ALA A 457 19.33 0.60 1.46
CA ALA A 457 20.48 0.34 2.32
C ALA A 457 21.52 -0.57 1.63
N TYR A 458 21.07 -1.66 1.03
CA TYR A 458 21.90 -2.62 0.31
C TYR A 458 21.15 -3.15 -0.93
N PRO A 459 21.04 -2.33 -2.00
CA PRO A 459 20.19 -2.65 -3.14
C PRO A 459 20.74 -3.86 -3.94
N LYS A 460 19.84 -4.79 -4.24
CA LYS A 460 20.08 -5.90 -5.18
C LYS A 460 19.91 -5.39 -6.63
N PRO A 461 20.39 -6.12 -7.65
CA PRO A 461 20.21 -5.70 -9.06
C PRO A 461 18.75 -5.39 -9.44
N VAL A 462 17.78 -6.15 -8.91
CA VAL A 462 16.35 -5.91 -9.15
C VAL A 462 15.88 -4.60 -8.48
N ASP A 463 16.43 -4.24 -7.31
CA ASP A 463 16.12 -2.97 -6.64
C ASP A 463 16.65 -1.80 -7.47
N ILE A 464 17.89 -1.92 -7.99
CA ILE A 464 18.49 -0.89 -8.86
C ILE A 464 17.63 -0.68 -10.10
N LYS A 465 17.15 -1.76 -10.75
CA LYS A 465 16.21 -1.66 -11.86
C LYS A 465 14.94 -0.91 -11.46
N THR A 466 14.35 -1.26 -10.34
CA THR A 466 13.17 -0.58 -9.78
C THR A 466 13.44 0.91 -9.51
N HIS A 467 14.62 1.24 -8.99
CA HIS A 467 15.05 2.63 -8.71
C HIS A 467 15.18 3.47 -9.98
N HIS A 468 15.41 2.85 -11.13
CA HIS A 468 15.47 3.54 -12.44
C HIS A 468 14.11 3.63 -13.12
N GLU A 469 13.29 2.57 -13.09
CA GLU A 469 12.04 2.50 -13.86
C GLU A 469 10.84 3.18 -13.17
N LEU A 470 10.72 3.08 -11.85
CA LEU A 470 9.56 3.62 -11.14
C LEU A 470 9.46 5.15 -11.15
N PRO A 471 10.56 5.93 -11.04
CA PRO A 471 10.46 7.38 -11.06
C PRO A 471 9.79 7.90 -12.33
N ASP A 472 10.22 7.43 -13.49
CA ASP A 472 9.67 7.85 -14.77
C ASP A 472 8.20 7.45 -14.90
N PHE A 473 7.84 6.23 -14.51
CA PHE A 473 6.46 5.75 -14.54
C PHE A 473 5.50 6.64 -13.74
N PHE A 474 5.90 7.07 -12.53
CA PHE A 474 5.07 7.95 -11.70
C PHE A 474 5.07 9.39 -12.21
N ALA A 475 6.21 9.90 -12.65
CA ALA A 475 6.35 11.25 -13.19
C ALA A 475 5.52 11.46 -14.46
N GLU A 476 5.55 10.53 -15.40
CA GLU A 476 4.75 10.56 -16.64
C GLU A 476 3.24 10.65 -16.38
N ARG A 477 2.79 10.20 -15.19
CA ARG A 477 1.38 10.25 -14.78
C ARG A 477 1.04 11.43 -13.87
N GLY A 478 1.97 12.40 -13.72
CA GLY A 478 1.79 13.59 -12.89
C GLY A 478 2.07 13.35 -11.41
N GLY A 479 2.77 12.27 -11.05
CA GLY A 479 3.21 12.00 -9.68
C GLY A 479 4.55 12.65 -9.35
N VAL A 480 4.88 12.68 -8.06
CA VAL A 480 6.17 13.10 -7.53
C VAL A 480 6.99 11.86 -7.16
N ALA A 481 8.14 11.67 -7.78
CA ALA A 481 9.05 10.60 -7.44
C ALA A 481 10.28 11.15 -6.72
N LEU A 482 10.50 10.72 -5.48
CA LEU A 482 11.73 10.99 -4.75
C LEU A 482 12.88 10.15 -5.31
N ARG A 483 14.09 10.57 -5.01
CA ARG A 483 15.30 9.86 -5.46
C ARG A 483 15.70 8.80 -4.44
N PRO A 484 16.31 7.68 -4.87
CA PRO A 484 16.89 6.73 -3.94
C PRO A 484 17.88 7.40 -2.99
N GLY A 485 17.69 7.21 -1.68
CA GLY A 485 18.49 7.83 -0.63
C GLY A 485 17.95 9.19 -0.13
N ASP A 486 16.84 9.70 -0.66
CA ASP A 486 16.19 10.88 -0.08
C ASP A 486 15.60 10.61 1.30
N GLY A 487 15.19 9.36 1.57
CA GLY A 487 14.77 8.94 2.90
C GLY A 487 13.41 8.25 2.95
N ILE A 488 12.87 8.17 4.16
CA ILE A 488 11.64 7.43 4.49
C ILE A 488 10.42 8.16 3.94
N ILE A 489 9.53 7.39 3.29
CA ILE A 489 8.28 7.91 2.70
C ILE A 489 7.51 8.80 3.69
N HIS A 490 7.32 8.35 4.92
CA HIS A 490 6.45 9.03 5.88
C HIS A 490 7.01 10.39 6.30
N SER A 491 8.33 10.49 6.46
CA SER A 491 9.00 11.76 6.77
C SER A 491 8.86 12.79 5.64
N TRP A 492 8.78 12.34 4.39
CA TRP A 492 8.53 13.22 3.24
C TRP A 492 7.04 13.49 3.02
N LEU A 493 6.21 12.44 3.10
CA LEU A 493 4.78 12.52 2.83
C LEU A 493 4.10 13.48 3.82
N ASN A 494 4.47 13.41 5.10
CA ASN A 494 3.93 14.30 6.14
C ASN A 494 4.22 15.78 5.87
N ARG A 495 5.33 16.10 5.21
CA ARG A 495 5.66 17.46 4.80
C ARG A 495 4.86 17.93 3.58
N MET A 496 4.09 17.05 2.96
CA MET A 496 3.23 17.37 1.82
C MET A 496 1.74 17.31 2.16
N LEU A 497 1.37 17.06 3.42
CA LEU A 497 -0.02 16.96 3.84
C LEU A 497 -0.73 18.32 3.87
N LEU A 498 -2.03 18.27 3.71
CA LEU A 498 -2.94 19.38 3.96
C LEU A 498 -3.80 19.04 5.20
N PRO A 499 -4.12 20.04 6.04
CA PRO A 499 -4.95 19.85 7.21
C PRO A 499 -6.34 19.32 6.86
N ASP A 500 -6.91 18.48 7.74
CA ASP A 500 -8.26 17.94 7.63
C ASP A 500 -8.58 17.24 6.30
N THR A 501 -7.58 16.59 5.69
CA THR A 501 -7.73 15.85 4.43
C THR A 501 -7.59 14.34 4.64
N VAL A 502 -8.10 13.58 3.68
CA VAL A 502 -8.02 12.12 3.65
C VAL A 502 -6.97 11.66 2.66
N GLY A 503 -6.29 10.57 2.98
CA GLY A 503 -5.39 9.93 2.05
C GLY A 503 -5.16 8.45 2.33
N THR A 504 -4.27 7.85 1.54
CA THR A 504 -3.92 6.43 1.62
C THR A 504 -2.47 6.19 1.25
N GLY A 505 -2.00 4.98 1.44
CA GLY A 505 -0.69 4.54 0.97
C GLY A 505 -0.47 3.05 1.16
N GLY A 506 0.51 2.54 0.43
CA GLY A 506 0.85 1.12 0.39
C GLY A 506 1.66 0.61 1.59
N ASP A 507 1.89 1.44 2.59
CA ASP A 507 2.53 1.08 3.85
C ASP A 507 1.56 1.26 5.02
N SER A 508 1.52 0.32 5.97
CA SER A 508 0.66 0.39 7.15
C SER A 508 0.97 1.59 8.06
N HIS A 509 2.19 2.14 7.97
CA HIS A 509 2.63 3.35 8.67
C HIS A 509 2.29 4.64 7.91
N THR A 510 1.53 4.59 6.83
CA THR A 510 0.95 5.78 6.22
C THR A 510 -0.12 6.31 7.16
N ARG A 511 0.28 7.19 8.09
CA ARG A 511 -0.56 7.78 9.14
C ARG A 511 -0.38 9.30 9.14
N PHE A 512 -1.48 10.01 8.93
CA PHE A 512 -1.42 11.47 8.71
C PHE A 512 -1.72 12.25 9.98
N PRO A 513 -0.73 12.97 10.55
CA PRO A 513 -0.96 13.78 11.75
C PRO A 513 -1.76 15.06 11.48
N LEU A 514 -1.86 15.51 10.23
CA LEU A 514 -2.64 16.72 9.85
C LEU A 514 -4.05 16.41 9.34
N GLY A 515 -4.40 15.15 9.18
CA GLY A 515 -5.68 14.71 8.67
C GLY A 515 -5.93 13.27 9.07
N ILE A 516 -6.38 12.45 8.15
CA ILE A 516 -6.57 11.02 8.36
C ILE A 516 -6.12 10.23 7.14
N SER A 517 -5.58 9.05 7.35
CA SER A 517 -5.26 8.13 6.25
C SER A 517 -5.72 6.72 6.57
N PHE A 518 -6.09 6.02 5.53
CA PHE A 518 -6.49 4.62 5.56
C PHE A 518 -5.50 3.81 4.70
N PRO A 519 -4.45 3.23 5.32
CA PRO A 519 -3.49 2.40 4.58
C PRO A 519 -4.18 1.23 3.89
N ALA A 520 -3.74 0.92 2.67
CA ALA A 520 -4.39 -0.06 1.84
C ALA A 520 -3.38 -0.92 1.06
N GLY A 521 -3.84 -2.03 0.50
CA GLY A 521 -3.05 -2.81 -0.45
C GLY A 521 -2.83 -2.06 -1.76
N SER A 522 -1.83 -2.49 -2.56
CA SER A 522 -1.44 -1.82 -3.81
C SER A 522 -2.60 -1.63 -4.81
N GLY A 523 -3.62 -2.49 -4.79
CA GLY A 523 -4.81 -2.34 -5.63
C GLY A 523 -5.64 -1.11 -5.30
N LEU A 524 -5.98 -0.89 -4.01
CA LEU A 524 -6.70 0.31 -3.58
C LEU A 524 -5.84 1.57 -3.67
N VAL A 525 -4.53 1.46 -3.43
CA VAL A 525 -3.60 2.57 -3.62
C VAL A 525 -3.57 3.00 -5.09
N ALA A 526 -3.53 2.03 -6.01
CA ALA A 526 -3.62 2.29 -7.45
C ALA A 526 -4.98 2.89 -7.83
N PHE A 527 -6.08 2.36 -7.28
CA PHE A 527 -7.42 2.89 -7.48
C PHE A 527 -7.52 4.35 -7.01
N ALA A 528 -7.00 4.65 -5.81
CA ALA A 528 -6.96 6.00 -5.26
C ALA A 528 -6.14 6.97 -6.14
N GLY A 529 -4.97 6.52 -6.62
CA GLY A 529 -4.16 7.31 -7.55
C GLY A 529 -4.86 7.58 -8.88
N ALA A 530 -5.46 6.53 -9.46
CA ALA A 530 -6.11 6.61 -10.78
C ALA A 530 -7.42 7.41 -10.75
N LEU A 531 -8.25 7.24 -9.73
CA LEU A 531 -9.61 7.81 -9.67
C LEU A 531 -9.75 8.98 -8.67
N GLY A 532 -8.76 9.21 -7.82
CA GLY A 532 -8.78 10.29 -6.83
C GLY A 532 -9.71 10.07 -5.65
N VAL A 533 -10.32 8.89 -5.54
CA VAL A 533 -11.22 8.48 -4.45
C VAL A 533 -10.88 7.06 -4.00
N MET A 534 -11.33 6.65 -2.81
CA MET A 534 -11.16 5.27 -2.35
C MET A 534 -12.43 4.80 -1.63
N PRO A 535 -12.93 3.59 -1.92
CA PRO A 535 -14.06 3.04 -1.20
C PRO A 535 -13.69 2.79 0.27
N LEU A 536 -14.57 3.20 1.16
CA LEU A 536 -14.40 3.10 2.60
C LEU A 536 -15.76 2.83 3.26
N ASP A 537 -15.82 1.78 4.07
CA ASP A 537 -16.88 1.64 5.08
C ASP A 537 -16.39 2.34 6.35
N MET A 538 -17.05 3.43 6.73
CA MET A 538 -16.61 4.28 7.84
C MET A 538 -16.46 3.49 9.12
N PRO A 539 -15.25 3.38 9.71
CA PRO A 539 -15.05 2.66 10.96
C PRO A 539 -15.57 3.45 12.18
N GLU A 540 -15.81 2.73 13.27
CA GLU A 540 -15.97 3.36 14.59
C GLU A 540 -14.66 4.02 15.05
N SER A 541 -14.75 4.97 15.97
CA SER A 541 -13.58 5.62 16.59
C SER A 541 -13.41 5.22 18.04
N VAL A 542 -12.14 5.05 18.45
CA VAL A 542 -11.69 4.99 19.85
C VAL A 542 -10.96 6.28 20.15
N LEU A 543 -11.37 6.99 21.18
CA LEU A 543 -10.72 8.21 21.64
C LEU A 543 -9.65 7.89 22.68
N VAL A 544 -8.42 8.33 22.43
CA VAL A 544 -7.32 8.36 23.40
C VAL A 544 -7.14 9.80 23.86
N ARG A 545 -7.47 10.08 25.10
CA ARG A 545 -7.39 11.41 25.70
C ARG A 545 -6.27 11.48 26.71
N PHE A 546 -5.31 12.34 26.47
CA PHE A 546 -4.23 12.63 27.41
C PHE A 546 -4.60 13.79 28.32
N THR A 547 -4.23 13.66 29.61
CA THR A 547 -4.40 14.69 30.64
C THR A 547 -3.14 14.81 31.50
N GLY A 548 -2.99 15.92 32.23
CA GLY A 548 -1.80 16.15 33.05
C GLY A 548 -0.56 16.56 32.23
N GLU A 549 0.61 16.47 32.84
CA GLU A 549 1.88 16.94 32.30
C GLU A 549 2.91 15.81 32.27
N LEU A 550 3.81 15.86 31.25
CA LEU A 550 4.93 14.94 31.17
C LEU A 550 5.83 15.00 32.40
N GLN A 551 6.17 13.83 32.91
CA GLN A 551 7.06 13.71 34.04
C GLN A 551 8.53 13.74 33.62
N PRO A 552 9.46 14.17 34.46
CA PRO A 552 10.89 14.16 34.17
C PRO A 552 11.40 12.78 33.74
N GLY A 553 12.13 12.73 32.62
CA GLY A 553 12.64 11.47 32.04
C GLY A 553 11.65 10.72 31.15
N ILE A 554 10.40 11.16 31.08
CA ILE A 554 9.40 10.57 30.18
C ILE A 554 9.48 11.24 28.82
N THR A 555 9.54 10.44 27.78
CA THR A 555 9.64 10.87 26.39
C THR A 555 8.34 10.62 25.63
N LEU A 556 8.26 11.12 24.40
CA LEU A 556 7.11 10.88 23.55
C LEU A 556 6.89 9.38 23.25
N ARG A 557 8.00 8.61 23.11
CA ARG A 557 7.91 7.16 22.91
C ARG A 557 7.25 6.45 24.11
N ASP A 558 7.42 6.96 25.31
CA ASP A 558 6.77 6.40 26.48
C ASP A 558 5.26 6.67 26.46
N ILE A 559 4.83 7.84 25.93
CA ILE A 559 3.42 8.15 25.70
C ILE A 559 2.84 7.20 24.65
N VAL A 560 3.55 6.93 23.56
CA VAL A 560 3.15 5.94 22.55
C VAL A 560 2.91 4.58 23.19
N ASN A 561 3.82 4.13 24.06
CA ASN A 561 3.73 2.84 24.74
C ASN A 561 2.71 2.84 25.89
N ALA A 562 2.34 4.01 26.43
CA ALA A 562 1.30 4.15 27.43
C ALA A 562 -0.10 3.79 26.89
N ILE A 563 -0.33 3.98 25.59
CA ILE A 563 -1.62 3.62 24.97
C ILE A 563 -1.92 2.13 25.13
N PRO A 564 -1.10 1.18 24.63
CA PRO A 564 -1.32 -0.24 24.87
C PRO A 564 -1.20 -0.62 26.35
N TYR A 565 -0.32 0.02 27.14
CA TYR A 565 -0.17 -0.26 28.55
C TYR A 565 -1.49 -0.03 29.32
N VAL A 566 -2.12 1.13 29.14
CA VAL A 566 -3.41 1.44 29.79
C VAL A 566 -4.54 0.59 29.22
N ALA A 567 -4.56 0.34 27.92
CA ALA A 567 -5.56 -0.53 27.29
C ALA A 567 -5.51 -1.96 27.84
N ILE A 568 -4.31 -2.51 28.10
CA ILE A 568 -4.13 -3.83 28.73
C ILE A 568 -4.64 -3.81 30.17
N GLN A 569 -4.31 -2.79 30.96
CA GLN A 569 -4.78 -2.65 32.33
C GLN A 569 -6.31 -2.58 32.43
N LYS A 570 -6.97 -1.99 31.42
CA LYS A 570 -8.42 -1.92 31.30
C LYS A 570 -9.06 -3.19 30.72
N GLY A 571 -8.28 -4.21 30.33
CA GLY A 571 -8.77 -5.43 29.68
C GLY A 571 -9.27 -5.23 28.25
N LEU A 572 -8.92 -4.12 27.59
CA LEU A 572 -9.32 -3.75 26.24
C LEU A 572 -8.36 -4.28 25.17
N LEU A 573 -7.17 -4.68 25.58
CA LEU A 573 -6.12 -5.25 24.72
C LEU A 573 -5.45 -6.44 25.43
N THR A 574 -5.22 -7.53 24.73
CA THR A 574 -4.45 -8.67 25.25
C THR A 574 -3.20 -8.90 24.43
N VAL A 575 -2.11 -9.32 25.06
CA VAL A 575 -0.87 -9.73 24.39
C VAL A 575 -0.99 -11.16 23.86
N GLU A 576 -1.75 -12.00 24.57
CA GLU A 576 -2.00 -13.39 24.17
C GLU A 576 -2.68 -13.47 22.81
N LYS A 577 -2.22 -14.43 21.98
CA LYS A 577 -2.68 -14.59 20.61
C LYS A 577 -3.97 -15.40 20.48
N GLN A 578 -4.27 -16.23 21.48
CA GLN A 578 -5.55 -16.95 21.54
C GLN A 578 -6.61 -16.06 22.18
N ASN A 579 -7.78 -15.98 21.56
CA ASN A 579 -8.89 -15.10 21.98
C ASN A 579 -8.46 -13.64 22.16
N LYS A 580 -7.57 -13.15 21.27
CA LYS A 580 -7.03 -11.80 21.35
C LYS A 580 -8.16 -10.77 21.36
N GLN A 581 -8.19 -9.96 22.41
CA GLN A 581 -8.98 -8.72 22.46
C GLN A 581 -8.12 -7.57 21.95
N ASN A 582 -8.69 -6.74 21.13
CA ASN A 582 -8.05 -5.53 20.63
C ASN A 582 -9.11 -4.50 20.27
N ILE A 583 -9.38 -3.56 21.19
CA ILE A 583 -10.37 -2.49 20.99
C ILE A 583 -10.05 -1.61 19.77
N PHE A 584 -8.80 -1.51 19.39
CA PHE A 584 -8.35 -0.68 18.27
C PHE A 584 -8.53 -1.33 16.90
N SER A 585 -8.61 -2.66 16.84
CA SER A 585 -8.62 -3.39 15.58
C SER A 585 -9.81 -2.99 14.72
N GLY A 586 -9.53 -2.53 13.49
CA GLY A 586 -10.54 -2.07 12.54
C GLY A 586 -11.20 -0.74 12.87
N ARG A 587 -10.78 -0.07 13.96
CA ARG A 587 -11.30 1.24 14.37
C ARG A 587 -10.31 2.36 14.06
N ILE A 588 -10.81 3.58 14.07
CA ILE A 588 -9.97 4.78 13.99
C ILE A 588 -9.53 5.14 15.40
N MET A 589 -8.23 5.39 15.59
CA MET A 589 -7.71 5.98 16.80
C MET A 589 -7.73 7.50 16.68
N GLU A 590 -8.52 8.17 17.48
CA GLU A 590 -8.53 9.63 17.60
C GLU A 590 -7.76 10.03 18.86
N ILE A 591 -6.82 10.98 18.75
CA ILE A 591 -5.95 11.38 19.84
C ILE A 591 -6.17 12.86 20.16
N GLU A 592 -6.30 13.19 21.44
CA GLU A 592 -6.41 14.58 21.92
C GLU A 592 -5.73 14.79 23.28
N GLY A 593 -5.60 16.06 23.68
CA GLY A 593 -5.02 16.44 24.96
C GLY A 593 -3.54 16.86 24.92
N LEU A 594 -2.96 16.94 23.71
CA LEU A 594 -1.56 17.33 23.47
C LEU A 594 -1.48 18.47 22.43
N PRO A 595 -2.10 19.66 22.70
CA PRO A 595 -2.27 20.70 21.69
C PRO A 595 -0.96 21.35 21.23
N ASP A 596 0.07 21.35 22.06
CA ASP A 596 1.37 21.97 21.81
C ASP A 596 2.37 21.04 21.10
N LEU A 597 1.97 19.83 20.83
CA LEU A 597 2.81 18.84 20.15
C LEU A 597 3.17 19.33 18.74
N LYS A 598 4.45 19.25 18.39
CA LYS A 598 4.89 19.54 17.02
C LYS A 598 4.41 18.44 16.07
N VAL A 599 4.19 18.79 14.79
CA VAL A 599 3.63 17.84 13.82
C VAL A 599 4.49 16.58 13.67
N GLU A 600 5.81 16.70 13.66
CA GLU A 600 6.71 15.53 13.59
C GLU A 600 6.65 14.64 14.86
N GLN A 601 6.35 15.22 16.00
CA GLN A 601 6.08 14.47 17.23
C GLN A 601 4.70 13.82 17.22
N ALA A 602 3.69 14.52 16.69
CA ALA A 602 2.35 13.97 16.51
C ALA A 602 2.35 12.76 15.57
N PHE A 603 3.24 12.77 14.57
CA PHE A 603 3.41 11.64 13.68
C PHE A 603 3.86 10.37 14.44
N GLU A 604 4.74 10.47 15.41
CA GLU A 604 5.17 9.32 16.20
C GLU A 604 3.98 8.61 16.89
N LEU A 605 3.03 9.40 17.42
CA LEU A 605 1.80 8.88 18.01
C LEU A 605 0.86 8.24 16.98
N THR A 606 0.64 8.92 15.87
CA THR A 606 -0.26 8.40 14.83
C THR A 606 0.32 7.17 14.14
N ASP A 607 1.63 7.14 13.91
CA ASP A 607 2.35 6.03 13.28
C ASP A 607 2.19 4.71 14.07
N ALA A 608 2.30 4.79 15.39
CA ALA A 608 2.18 3.63 16.28
C ALA A 608 0.79 2.96 16.22
N SER A 609 -0.24 3.62 15.74
CA SER A 609 -1.57 3.05 15.55
C SER A 609 -1.57 1.86 14.58
N ALA A 610 -0.58 1.79 13.69
CA ALA A 610 -0.39 0.68 12.76
C ALA A 610 -0.20 -0.67 13.48
N GLU A 611 0.48 -0.65 14.62
CA GLU A 611 0.77 -1.86 15.40
C GLU A 611 -0.46 -2.40 16.16
N ARG A 612 -1.49 -1.58 16.33
CA ARG A 612 -2.77 -1.93 16.96
C ARG A 612 -3.83 -2.34 15.95
N SER A 613 -3.44 -2.50 14.67
CA SER A 613 -4.36 -2.82 13.57
C SER A 613 -5.49 -1.79 13.41
N CYS A 614 -5.24 -0.53 13.74
CA CYS A 614 -6.19 0.54 13.48
C CYS A 614 -6.46 0.69 11.99
N ALA A 615 -7.71 0.95 11.62
CA ALA A 615 -8.08 1.28 10.25
C ALA A 615 -7.49 2.63 9.82
N GLY A 616 -7.50 3.62 10.72
CA GLY A 616 -6.95 4.95 10.54
C GLY A 616 -6.53 5.56 11.87
N CYS A 617 -5.91 6.74 11.81
CA CYS A 617 -5.60 7.53 13.00
C CYS A 617 -5.64 9.01 12.67
N THR A 618 -6.10 9.82 13.60
CA THR A 618 -6.03 11.29 13.54
C THR A 618 -5.70 11.85 14.92
N ILE A 619 -5.11 13.04 14.97
CA ILE A 619 -4.74 13.73 16.21
C ILE A 619 -5.15 15.19 16.16
N LYS A 620 -5.70 15.71 17.25
CA LYS A 620 -6.06 17.12 17.39
C LYS A 620 -4.84 17.95 17.76
N LEU A 621 -4.42 18.84 16.88
CA LEU A 621 -3.29 19.77 17.07
C LEU A 621 -3.77 21.21 17.08
N GLY A 622 -2.92 22.12 17.61
CA GLY A 622 -3.13 23.55 17.57
C GLY A 622 -2.86 24.15 16.17
N SER A 623 -3.60 25.18 15.79
CA SER A 623 -3.45 25.85 14.48
C SER A 623 -2.08 26.47 14.27
N GLU A 624 -1.45 27.02 15.30
CA GLU A 624 -0.11 27.62 15.22
C GLU A 624 0.97 26.59 14.91
N THR A 625 0.89 25.40 15.53
CA THR A 625 1.80 24.28 15.26
C THR A 625 1.71 23.85 13.80
N ILE A 626 0.49 23.77 13.27
CA ILE A 626 0.25 23.40 11.86
C ILE A 626 0.76 24.52 10.94
N ALA A 627 0.49 25.77 11.27
CA ALA A 627 0.92 26.92 10.45
C ALA A 627 2.45 27.03 10.39
N GLU A 628 3.16 26.83 11.49
CA GLU A 628 4.62 26.75 11.53
C GLU A 628 5.14 25.67 10.59
N TYR A 629 4.55 24.48 10.64
CA TYR A 629 4.94 23.35 9.82
C TYR A 629 4.68 23.56 8.33
N LEU A 630 3.54 24.15 7.96
CA LEU A 630 3.21 24.44 6.56
C LEU A 630 4.14 25.50 5.95
N ARG A 631 4.52 26.56 6.71
CA ARG A 631 5.51 27.55 6.24
C ARG A 631 6.83 26.87 5.93
N SER A 632 7.32 26.04 6.83
CA SER A 632 8.52 25.23 6.62
C SER A 632 8.41 24.36 5.37
N ASN A 633 7.28 23.69 5.20
CA ASN A 633 7.05 22.78 4.08
C ASN A 633 6.96 23.49 2.73
N ILE A 634 6.38 24.68 2.68
CA ILE A 634 6.37 25.52 1.45
C ILE A 634 7.80 25.80 1.00
N ALA A 635 8.69 26.23 1.91
CA ALA A 635 10.10 26.46 1.58
C ALA A 635 10.79 25.19 1.07
N LEU A 636 10.52 24.04 1.70
CA LEU A 636 11.03 22.74 1.23
C LEU A 636 10.53 22.41 -0.18
N LEU A 637 9.24 22.53 -0.43
CA LEU A 637 8.64 22.20 -1.73
C LEU A 637 9.14 23.12 -2.85
N GLN A 638 9.37 24.41 -2.58
CA GLN A 638 10.00 25.35 -3.51
C GLN A 638 11.43 24.89 -3.86
N ASN A 639 12.19 24.44 -2.87
CA ASN A 639 13.53 23.92 -3.08
C ASN A 639 13.55 22.62 -3.90
N LEU A 640 12.54 21.73 -3.73
CA LEU A 640 12.39 20.56 -4.57
C LEU A 640 12.21 20.90 -6.05
N ILE A 641 11.43 21.94 -6.37
CA ILE A 641 11.27 22.42 -7.74
C ILE A 641 12.63 22.90 -8.28
N ALA A 642 13.37 23.70 -7.51
CA ALA A 642 14.68 24.21 -7.90
C ALA A 642 15.70 23.08 -8.16
N ARG A 643 15.61 21.98 -7.45
CA ARG A 643 16.46 20.79 -7.59
C ARG A 643 16.02 19.85 -8.71
N GLY A 644 15.00 20.21 -9.47
CA GLY A 644 14.55 19.47 -10.64
C GLY A 644 13.87 18.12 -10.31
N TYR A 645 13.09 18.07 -9.23
CA TYR A 645 12.15 16.96 -9.01
C TYR A 645 11.03 17.01 -10.05
N ASN A 646 10.59 15.83 -10.45
CA ASN A 646 9.59 15.70 -11.49
C ASN A 646 8.23 16.28 -11.06
N ASP A 647 7.47 16.69 -12.07
CA ASP A 647 6.15 17.32 -11.97
C ASP A 647 6.09 18.51 -10.98
N ALA A 648 6.81 19.57 -11.32
CA ALA A 648 6.75 20.85 -10.62
C ALA A 648 5.32 21.40 -10.49
N ARG A 649 4.41 21.12 -11.43
CA ARG A 649 3.00 21.56 -11.38
C ARG A 649 2.26 20.97 -10.21
N THR A 650 2.42 19.67 -9.93
CA THR A 650 1.82 19.02 -8.76
C THR A 650 2.34 19.63 -7.47
N ILE A 651 3.66 19.90 -7.39
CA ILE A 651 4.27 20.55 -6.22
C ILE A 651 3.73 21.98 -6.05
N LEU A 652 3.63 22.76 -7.13
CA LEU A 652 3.08 24.12 -7.08
C LEU A 652 1.61 24.15 -6.66
N ARG A 653 0.78 23.24 -7.16
CA ARG A 653 -0.60 23.12 -6.69
C ARG A 653 -0.67 22.83 -5.19
N ARG A 654 0.22 21.99 -4.68
CA ARG A 654 0.29 21.69 -3.25
C ARG A 654 0.72 22.90 -2.44
N ILE A 655 1.72 23.66 -2.89
CA ILE A 655 2.14 24.93 -2.27
C ILE A 655 0.95 25.91 -2.21
N ALA A 656 0.28 26.12 -3.33
CA ALA A 656 -0.87 27.04 -3.39
C ALA A 656 -1.99 26.67 -2.40
N LYS A 657 -2.25 25.37 -2.20
CA LYS A 657 -3.23 24.89 -1.21
C LYS A 657 -2.76 25.12 0.23
N MET A 658 -1.47 24.96 0.51
CA MET A 658 -0.89 25.27 1.83
C MET A 658 -0.99 26.78 2.12
N GLU A 659 -0.66 27.62 1.15
CA GLU A 659 -0.78 29.09 1.25
C GLU A 659 -2.23 29.53 1.47
N ALA A 660 -3.17 28.91 0.74
CA ALA A 660 -4.60 29.17 0.91
C ALA A 660 -5.10 28.82 2.32
N TRP A 661 -4.65 27.72 2.87
CA TRP A 661 -4.98 27.36 4.25
C TRP A 661 -4.35 28.35 5.24
N LEU A 662 -3.08 28.74 5.05
CA LEU A 662 -2.40 29.72 5.92
C LEU A 662 -3.06 31.10 5.88
N ALA A 663 -3.69 31.47 4.78
CA ALA A 663 -4.45 32.73 4.66
C ALA A 663 -5.76 32.70 5.48
N ASN A 664 -6.33 31.54 5.70
CA ASN A 664 -7.55 31.36 6.50
C ASN A 664 -7.52 30.02 7.27
N PRO A 665 -6.72 29.91 8.34
CA PRO A 665 -6.54 28.68 9.07
C PRO A 665 -7.82 28.27 9.82
N VAL A 666 -8.46 27.21 9.34
CA VAL A 666 -9.64 26.60 9.97
C VAL A 666 -9.34 25.13 10.17
N LEU A 667 -9.64 24.61 11.35
CA LEU A 667 -9.53 23.21 11.70
C LEU A 667 -10.88 22.64 12.12
N LEU A 668 -11.14 21.41 11.72
CA LEU A 668 -12.26 20.64 12.21
C LEU A 668 -12.05 20.26 13.69
N ALA A 669 -13.14 20.07 14.41
CA ALA A 669 -13.14 19.55 15.77
C ALA A 669 -14.33 18.61 15.96
N ALA A 670 -14.19 17.63 16.84
CA ALA A 670 -15.30 16.81 17.24
C ALA A 670 -16.38 17.66 17.91
N ASP A 671 -17.63 17.25 17.77
CA ASP A 671 -18.74 17.86 18.51
C ASP A 671 -18.71 17.39 19.97
N ASP A 672 -19.24 18.20 20.88
CA ASP A 672 -19.16 17.95 22.33
C ASP A 672 -19.88 16.65 22.74
N ASP A 673 -20.90 16.23 22.01
CA ASP A 673 -21.70 15.03 22.25
C ASP A 673 -21.38 13.88 21.26
N ALA A 674 -20.23 13.93 20.60
CA ALA A 674 -19.78 12.86 19.69
C ALA A 674 -19.63 11.53 20.43
N GLU A 675 -20.06 10.45 19.77
CA GLU A 675 -20.01 9.10 20.33
C GLU A 675 -18.77 8.35 19.84
N TYR A 676 -18.11 7.66 20.78
CA TYR A 676 -16.93 6.80 20.55
C TYR A 676 -17.24 5.38 20.99
N ALA A 677 -16.63 4.39 20.34
CA ALA A 677 -16.72 2.99 20.74
C ALA A 677 -16.10 2.76 22.14
N GLU A 678 -15.05 3.52 22.45
CA GLU A 678 -14.40 3.54 23.76
C GLU A 678 -13.65 4.86 23.95
N ILE A 679 -13.50 5.31 25.20
CA ILE A 679 -12.68 6.46 25.58
C ILE A 679 -11.62 5.99 26.57
N ILE A 680 -10.35 6.09 26.17
CA ILE A 680 -9.19 5.71 26.97
C ILE A 680 -8.52 6.99 27.47
N GLU A 681 -8.75 7.31 28.72
CA GLU A 681 -8.09 8.44 29.37
C GLU A 681 -6.75 8.00 29.96
N ILE A 682 -5.68 8.76 29.66
CA ILE A 682 -4.31 8.52 30.10
C ILE A 682 -3.82 9.78 30.84
N ASN A 683 -3.59 9.64 32.14
CA ASN A 683 -3.05 10.70 32.95
C ASN A 683 -1.52 10.67 32.95
N LEU A 684 -0.89 11.61 32.27
CA LEU A 684 0.57 11.71 32.16
C LEU A 684 1.27 11.88 33.51
N ASN A 685 0.58 12.43 34.50
CA ASN A 685 1.13 12.52 35.88
C ASN A 685 1.33 11.15 36.53
N GLU A 686 0.72 10.09 36.04
CA GLU A 686 0.84 8.73 36.57
C GLU A 686 1.96 7.93 35.93
N ILE A 687 2.49 8.38 34.78
CA ILE A 687 3.63 7.73 34.08
C ILE A 687 4.93 8.23 34.70
N LYS A 688 5.54 7.42 35.57
CA LYS A 688 6.71 7.82 36.41
C LYS A 688 8.04 7.26 35.92
N GLU A 689 8.01 6.31 35.01
CA GLU A 689 9.19 5.69 34.40
C GLU A 689 8.93 5.32 32.96
N PRO A 690 9.98 5.17 32.12
CA PRO A 690 9.83 4.75 30.73
C PRO A 690 9.06 3.45 30.56
N ILE A 691 8.33 3.35 29.45
CA ILE A 691 7.58 2.17 29.05
C ILE A 691 8.20 1.63 27.76
N VAL A 692 8.61 0.37 27.75
CA VAL A 692 9.23 -0.28 26.61
C VAL A 692 8.39 -1.44 26.10
N ALA A 693 8.40 -1.70 24.80
CA ALA A 693 7.84 -2.94 24.28
C ALA A 693 8.91 -4.05 24.36
N ALA A 694 8.59 -5.12 25.09
CA ALA A 694 9.46 -6.26 25.28
C ALA A 694 9.44 -7.21 24.06
N PRO A 695 10.45 -8.07 23.87
CA PRO A 695 10.49 -9.04 22.77
C PRO A 695 9.32 -10.04 22.85
N ASN A 696 8.70 -10.44 21.74
CA ASN A 696 8.80 -9.97 20.36
C ASN A 696 7.39 -9.57 19.91
N ASP A 697 6.77 -8.63 20.61
CA ASP A 697 5.44 -8.11 20.34
C ASP A 697 5.36 -6.63 20.71
N PRO A 698 4.90 -5.74 19.80
CA PRO A 698 4.77 -4.30 20.08
C PRO A 698 3.75 -3.98 21.22
N ASP A 699 2.82 -4.89 21.49
CA ASP A 699 1.83 -4.76 22.56
C ASP A 699 2.32 -5.33 23.90
N ASN A 700 3.44 -6.07 23.92
CA ASN A 700 4.02 -6.59 25.17
C ASN A 700 4.81 -5.50 25.91
N VAL A 701 4.10 -4.49 26.35
CA VAL A 701 4.70 -3.32 27.02
C VAL A 701 4.98 -3.59 28.49
N LYS A 702 6.13 -3.09 28.94
CA LYS A 702 6.67 -3.24 30.29
C LYS A 702 7.20 -1.92 30.82
N LEU A 703 7.13 -1.72 32.12
CA LEU A 703 7.83 -0.64 32.78
C LEU A 703 9.36 -0.89 32.74
N LEU A 704 10.15 0.18 32.67
CA LEU A 704 11.61 0.07 32.66
C LEU A 704 12.16 -0.76 33.82
N SER A 705 11.56 -0.61 35.03
CA SER A 705 11.92 -1.35 36.22
C SER A 705 11.75 -2.88 36.07
N GLU A 706 10.81 -3.34 35.26
CA GLU A 706 10.53 -4.77 35.06
C GLU A 706 11.57 -5.47 34.15
N VAL A 707 12.29 -4.69 33.31
CA VAL A 707 13.26 -5.18 32.32
C VAL A 707 14.70 -4.68 32.60
N ALA A 708 14.88 -3.95 33.67
CA ALA A 708 16.17 -3.39 34.06
C ALA A 708 17.26 -4.49 34.16
N ASN A 709 18.48 -4.17 33.69
CA ASN A 709 19.66 -5.04 33.64
C ASN A 709 19.64 -6.13 32.56
N ASP A 710 18.61 -6.27 31.75
CA ASP A 710 18.65 -7.16 30.58
C ASP A 710 19.82 -6.74 29.66
N PRO A 711 20.68 -7.71 29.24
CA PRO A 711 21.85 -7.43 28.41
C PRO A 711 21.42 -6.98 27.01
N ILE A 712 22.10 -5.96 26.46
CA ILE A 712 21.89 -5.45 25.11
C ILE A 712 23.22 -5.59 24.34
N GLN A 713 23.18 -6.30 23.21
CA GLN A 713 24.36 -6.47 22.35
C GLN A 713 24.38 -5.49 21.17
N GLU A 714 23.20 -5.17 20.61
CA GLU A 714 23.08 -4.25 19.49
C GLU A 714 22.02 -3.17 19.80
N VAL A 715 22.26 -1.98 19.27
CA VAL A 715 21.32 -0.86 19.38
C VAL A 715 21.09 -0.27 18.00
N PHE A 716 19.82 0.00 17.67
CA PHE A 716 19.41 0.65 16.43
C PHE A 716 18.62 1.93 16.70
N VAL A 717 19.13 3.05 16.19
CA VAL A 717 18.41 4.34 16.16
C VAL A 717 18.07 4.68 14.72
N GLY A 718 16.81 4.60 14.38
CA GLY A 718 16.27 4.79 13.04
C GLY A 718 14.82 4.33 12.98
N SER A 719 14.08 4.73 12.06
CA SER A 719 12.72 4.35 11.63
C SER A 719 11.89 5.57 11.23
N CYS A 720 10.67 5.35 10.71
CA CYS A 720 9.71 6.43 10.45
C CYS A 720 9.29 7.19 11.72
N MET A 721 9.33 6.57 12.89
CA MET A 721 9.02 7.22 14.17
C MET A 721 10.15 8.12 14.69
N THR A 722 11.25 8.27 13.95
CA THR A 722 12.35 9.15 14.36
C THR A 722 12.41 10.45 13.55
N ASN A 723 12.82 11.53 14.17
CA ASN A 723 13.10 12.82 13.58
C ASN A 723 14.46 13.34 14.06
N ILE A 724 14.93 14.45 13.56
CA ILE A 724 16.27 14.98 13.87
C ILE A 724 16.53 15.13 15.36
N GLY A 725 15.50 15.43 16.16
CA GLY A 725 15.62 15.58 17.62
C GLY A 725 16.09 14.31 18.32
N HIS A 726 15.64 13.14 17.86
CA HIS A 726 16.07 11.85 18.41
C HIS A 726 17.55 11.57 18.21
N TYR A 727 18.10 11.98 17.06
CA TYR A 727 19.54 11.82 16.76
C TYR A 727 20.39 12.80 17.56
N ARG A 728 19.90 14.05 17.73
CA ARG A 728 20.55 15.02 18.60
C ARG A 728 20.55 14.56 20.06
N ALA A 729 19.43 14.04 20.55
CA ALA A 729 19.34 13.47 21.91
C ALA A 729 20.27 12.27 22.08
N THR A 730 20.28 11.34 21.11
CA THR A 730 21.22 10.22 21.09
C THR A 730 22.68 10.70 21.15
N ALA A 731 23.06 11.64 20.29
CA ALA A 731 24.41 12.20 20.29
C ALA A 731 24.74 12.90 21.60
N LYS A 732 23.79 13.62 22.17
CA LYS A 732 23.99 14.32 23.46
C LYS A 732 24.25 13.36 24.62
N VAL A 733 23.58 12.22 24.65
CA VAL A 733 23.86 11.16 25.63
C VAL A 733 25.25 10.57 25.42
N LEU A 734 25.65 10.35 24.17
CA LEU A 734 26.94 9.73 23.79
C LEU A 734 28.13 10.69 23.86
N GLU A 735 27.89 12.00 23.93
CA GLU A 735 28.95 13.03 23.91
C GLU A 735 29.97 12.80 25.03
N GLY A 736 31.25 12.70 24.65
CA GLY A 736 32.38 12.47 25.54
C GLY A 736 32.54 11.05 26.09
N ALA A 737 31.67 10.10 25.72
CA ALA A 737 31.74 8.73 26.23
C ALA A 737 32.79 7.85 25.53
N GLY A 738 33.24 8.21 24.33
CA GLY A 738 34.09 7.36 23.49
C GLY A 738 33.29 6.16 22.94
N ALA A 739 33.99 5.09 22.59
CA ALA A 739 33.37 3.90 22.01
C ALA A 739 32.38 3.25 22.98
N VAL A 740 31.16 2.97 22.49
CA VAL A 740 30.10 2.32 23.28
C VAL A 740 30.31 0.81 23.41
N LYS A 741 29.57 0.18 24.32
CA LYS A 741 29.71 -1.27 24.63
C LYS A 741 28.97 -2.17 23.65
N THR A 742 28.01 -1.63 22.88
CA THR A 742 27.19 -2.37 21.95
C THR A 742 27.60 -2.07 20.51
N ARG A 743 27.14 -2.88 19.56
CA ARG A 743 27.12 -2.47 18.16
C ARG A 743 26.01 -1.45 17.98
N LEU A 744 26.37 -0.22 17.61
CA LEU A 744 25.42 0.87 17.43
C LEU A 744 25.19 1.15 15.93
N TRP A 745 23.91 1.17 15.54
CA TRP A 745 23.49 1.50 14.18
C TRP A 745 22.69 2.82 14.20
N ILE A 746 23.00 3.71 13.27
CA ILE A 746 22.33 5.00 13.09
C ILE A 746 21.86 5.11 11.65
N ALA A 747 20.54 5.21 11.43
CA ALA A 747 19.95 5.40 10.12
C ALA A 747 19.02 6.61 10.13
N PRO A 748 19.44 7.80 9.61
CA PRO A 748 18.60 8.99 9.62
C PRO A 748 17.35 8.81 8.75
N PRO A 749 16.24 9.50 9.07
CA PRO A 749 15.00 9.32 8.33
C PRO A 749 15.06 9.95 6.93
N THR A 750 15.76 11.09 6.77
CA THR A 750 15.90 11.75 5.48
C THR A 750 17.32 12.27 5.25
N ARG A 751 17.63 12.52 3.98
CA ARG A 751 18.88 13.18 3.58
C ARG A 751 19.00 14.59 4.18
N MET A 752 17.88 15.27 4.43
CA MET A 752 17.86 16.60 5.04
C MET A 752 18.30 16.52 6.50
N ASP A 753 17.79 15.54 7.25
CA ASP A 753 18.22 15.28 8.63
C ASP A 753 19.70 14.89 8.68
N GLU A 754 20.13 14.01 7.77
CA GLU A 754 21.54 13.62 7.66
C GLU A 754 22.45 14.81 7.42
N HIS A 755 22.06 15.69 6.47
CA HIS A 755 22.84 16.88 6.14
C HIS A 755 22.97 17.81 7.36
N GLN A 756 21.87 18.13 8.00
CA GLN A 756 21.85 19.00 9.17
C GLN A 756 22.65 18.43 10.35
N LEU A 757 22.53 17.13 10.60
CA LEU A 757 23.31 16.44 11.64
C LEU A 757 24.83 16.48 11.36
N LYS A 758 25.22 16.45 10.09
CA LYS A 758 26.64 16.60 9.69
C LYS A 758 27.12 18.04 9.92
N GLU A 759 26.33 19.04 9.54
CA GLU A 759 26.64 20.46 9.76
C GLU A 759 26.77 20.78 11.27
N GLU A 760 25.95 20.19 12.11
CA GLU A 760 26.00 20.31 13.56
C GLU A 760 27.15 19.51 14.21
N GLY A 761 27.94 18.76 13.42
CA GLY A 761 29.06 17.96 13.92
C GLY A 761 28.65 16.67 14.65
N ILE A 762 27.37 16.31 14.64
CA ILE A 762 26.82 15.15 15.36
C ILE A 762 27.39 13.84 14.82
N TYR A 763 27.68 13.76 13.52
CA TYR A 763 28.29 12.57 12.93
C TYR A 763 29.71 12.30 13.50
N SER A 764 30.43 13.34 13.96
CA SER A 764 31.70 13.15 14.66
C SER A 764 31.52 12.47 16.01
N ILE A 765 30.42 12.77 16.72
CA ILE A 765 30.07 12.11 17.99
C ILE A 765 29.73 10.63 17.73
N PHE A 766 28.93 10.35 16.70
CA PHE A 766 28.59 8.99 16.30
C PHE A 766 29.84 8.19 15.90
N GLY A 767 30.75 8.80 15.15
CA GLY A 767 32.03 8.19 14.79
C GLY A 767 32.91 7.87 16.01
N ALA A 768 33.00 8.79 16.97
CA ALA A 768 33.73 8.60 18.23
C ALA A 768 33.10 7.49 19.09
N ALA A 769 31.78 7.33 19.04
CA ALA A 769 31.04 6.26 19.68
C ALA A 769 31.21 4.89 19.00
N GLY A 770 31.83 4.83 17.81
CA GLY A 770 31.96 3.62 17.01
C GLY A 770 30.66 3.21 16.31
N ALA A 771 29.74 4.14 16.09
CA ALA A 771 28.49 3.87 15.42
C ALA A 771 28.69 3.59 13.94
N ARG A 772 27.90 2.65 13.42
CA ARG A 772 27.71 2.43 11.99
C ARG A 772 26.58 3.31 11.51
N THR A 773 26.91 4.25 10.65
CA THR A 773 25.91 5.14 10.02
C THR A 773 25.47 4.55 8.70
N GLU A 774 24.17 4.51 8.48
CA GLU A 774 23.52 3.99 7.28
C GLU A 774 23.02 5.16 6.41
N ILE A 775 22.76 4.85 5.13
CA ILE A 775 22.09 5.78 4.23
C ILE A 775 20.65 6.07 4.75
N PRO A 776 20.11 7.29 4.55
CA PRO A 776 18.74 7.60 4.94
C PRO A 776 17.72 6.64 4.37
N GLY A 777 16.92 6.03 5.26
CA GLY A 777 15.93 5.02 4.89
C GLY A 777 15.56 4.10 6.05
N CYS A 778 14.81 3.04 5.75
CA CYS A 778 14.30 2.11 6.78
C CYS A 778 15.35 1.18 7.37
N SER A 779 16.39 0.79 6.59
CA SER A 779 17.50 -0.04 7.07
C SER A 779 17.03 -1.26 7.90
N LEU A 780 17.54 -1.42 9.13
CA LEU A 780 17.20 -2.51 10.06
C LEU A 780 15.71 -2.59 10.43
N CYS A 781 14.99 -1.46 10.43
CA CYS A 781 13.56 -1.43 10.75
C CYS A 781 12.73 -2.31 9.79
N MET A 782 13.11 -2.35 8.50
CA MET A 782 12.47 -3.22 7.51
C MET A 782 12.95 -4.67 7.60
N GLY A 783 14.23 -4.90 7.89
CA GLY A 783 14.82 -6.23 8.07
C GLY A 783 14.99 -7.07 6.79
N ASN A 784 14.89 -6.44 5.60
CA ASN A 784 15.03 -7.16 4.33
C ASN A 784 16.44 -7.12 3.74
N GLN A 785 17.24 -6.12 4.07
CA GLN A 785 18.59 -5.90 3.54
C GLN A 785 19.66 -5.87 4.64
N ALA A 786 19.39 -5.11 5.72
CA ALA A 786 20.25 -5.06 6.90
C ALA A 786 19.64 -5.90 8.03
N GLN A 787 20.44 -6.69 8.72
CA GLN A 787 20.03 -7.52 9.84
C GLN A 787 21.08 -7.48 10.96
N VAL A 788 20.62 -7.62 12.19
CA VAL A 788 21.45 -7.84 13.37
C VAL A 788 21.97 -9.27 13.40
N ALA A 789 22.96 -9.56 14.23
CA ALA A 789 23.48 -10.92 14.36
C ALA A 789 22.43 -11.88 14.96
N ASP A 790 22.49 -13.16 14.55
CA ASP A 790 21.55 -14.19 14.99
C ASP A 790 21.52 -14.32 16.53
N GLY A 791 20.33 -14.39 17.11
CA GLY A 791 20.13 -14.62 18.54
C GLY A 791 20.49 -13.46 19.46
N THR A 792 20.83 -12.27 18.93
CA THR A 792 21.17 -11.10 19.73
C THR A 792 19.98 -10.44 20.41
N THR A 793 20.21 -9.79 21.54
CA THR A 793 19.25 -8.89 22.16
C THR A 793 19.51 -7.46 21.69
N VAL A 794 18.50 -6.82 21.15
CA VAL A 794 18.57 -5.52 20.50
C VAL A 794 17.70 -4.51 21.25
N PHE A 795 18.16 -3.28 21.39
CA PHE A 795 17.31 -2.16 21.76
C PHE A 795 17.13 -1.25 20.54
N SER A 796 15.89 -0.92 20.21
CA SER A 796 15.58 -0.28 18.93
C SER A 796 14.54 0.83 19.06
N THR A 797 14.68 1.86 18.23
CA THR A 797 13.64 2.88 18.01
C THR A 797 12.69 2.52 16.85
N SER A 798 12.77 1.33 16.30
CA SER A 798 11.88 0.87 15.22
C SER A 798 10.44 0.73 15.69
N THR A 799 9.55 0.47 14.73
CA THR A 799 8.11 0.37 14.97
C THR A 799 7.69 -1.03 15.41
N ARG A 800 8.42 -2.06 14.95
CA ARG A 800 8.04 -3.48 15.08
C ARG A 800 9.19 -4.33 15.60
N ASN A 801 8.85 -5.31 16.44
CA ASN A 801 9.79 -6.27 17.00
C ASN A 801 9.31 -7.72 16.86
N PHE A 802 8.53 -8.03 15.83
CA PHE A 802 8.09 -9.42 15.56
C PHE A 802 9.29 -10.38 15.42
N ASN A 803 9.05 -11.65 15.69
CA ASN A 803 10.07 -12.69 15.57
C ASN A 803 10.77 -12.65 14.20
N ASN A 804 12.10 -12.76 14.22
CA ASN A 804 12.97 -12.81 13.03
C ASN A 804 12.96 -11.55 12.15
N ARG A 805 12.28 -10.48 12.53
CA ARG A 805 12.19 -9.27 11.69
C ARG A 805 13.54 -8.56 11.51
N MET A 806 14.25 -8.31 12.60
CA MET A 806 15.55 -7.61 12.55
C MET A 806 16.75 -8.55 12.41
N GLY A 807 16.56 -9.84 12.57
CA GLY A 807 17.57 -10.90 12.51
C GLY A 807 17.00 -12.21 13.04
N LYS A 808 17.60 -13.32 12.67
CA LYS A 808 17.14 -14.65 13.05
C LYS A 808 17.25 -14.84 14.57
N ASN A 809 16.14 -15.21 15.21
CA ASN A 809 16.02 -15.39 16.66
C ASN A 809 16.44 -14.16 17.49
N ALA A 810 16.47 -12.97 16.89
CA ALA A 810 16.78 -11.75 17.63
C ALA A 810 15.66 -11.40 18.62
N ARG A 811 16.05 -10.97 19.81
CA ARG A 811 15.14 -10.45 20.85
C ARG A 811 15.18 -8.94 20.84
N VAL A 812 14.10 -8.29 20.40
CA VAL A 812 14.10 -6.85 20.14
C VAL A 812 13.21 -6.12 21.14
N TYR A 813 13.80 -5.18 21.92
CA TYR A 813 13.08 -4.19 22.69
C TYR A 813 12.81 -2.94 21.86
N LEU A 814 11.64 -2.30 22.04
CA LEU A 814 11.33 -1.01 21.41
C LEU A 814 11.20 0.06 22.49
N GLY A 815 11.86 1.20 22.28
CA GLY A 815 11.81 2.32 23.23
C GLY A 815 12.33 3.63 22.62
N SER A 816 12.54 4.63 23.47
CA SER A 816 13.01 5.95 23.06
C SER A 816 14.46 5.96 22.58
N ALA A 817 14.83 6.99 21.82
CA ALA A 817 16.20 7.19 21.36
C ALA A 817 17.17 7.50 22.52
N GLU A 818 16.69 8.21 23.53
CA GLU A 818 17.42 8.50 24.75
C GLU A 818 17.76 7.22 25.50
N LEU A 819 16.78 6.35 25.68
CA LEU A 819 16.96 5.07 26.36
C LEU A 819 17.85 4.14 25.52
N ALA A 820 17.71 4.13 24.19
CA ALA A 820 18.57 3.41 23.27
C ALA A 820 20.05 3.84 23.45
N ALA A 821 20.30 5.16 23.53
CA ALA A 821 21.64 5.69 23.74
C ALA A 821 22.23 5.29 25.10
N VAL A 822 21.43 5.30 26.16
CA VAL A 822 21.86 4.83 27.49
C VAL A 822 22.15 3.33 27.46
N CYS A 823 21.32 2.52 26.79
CA CYS A 823 21.58 1.09 26.59
C CYS A 823 22.91 0.85 25.84
N ALA A 824 23.20 1.68 24.83
CA ALA A 824 24.46 1.59 24.09
C ALA A 824 25.69 1.82 24.98
N LEU A 825 25.62 2.82 25.87
CA LEU A 825 26.67 3.13 26.84
C LEU A 825 26.90 2.01 27.85
N LEU A 826 25.81 1.46 28.38
CA LEU A 826 25.87 0.51 29.50
C LEU A 826 26.03 -0.95 29.01
N GLY A 827 25.63 -1.30 27.80
CA GLY A 827 25.54 -2.67 27.28
C GLY A 827 24.40 -3.47 27.90
N ARG A 828 23.46 -2.79 28.53
CA ARG A 828 22.26 -3.34 29.17
C ARG A 828 21.18 -2.28 29.28
N ILE A 829 19.97 -2.70 29.60
CA ILE A 829 18.90 -1.78 29.98
C ILE A 829 19.24 -1.16 31.36
N PRO A 830 19.20 0.18 31.51
CA PRO A 830 19.47 0.86 32.78
C PRO A 830 18.40 0.58 33.84
N THR A 831 18.74 0.81 35.08
CA THR A 831 17.73 1.05 36.14
C THR A 831 17.05 2.41 35.90
N VAL A 832 15.87 2.58 36.47
CA VAL A 832 15.13 3.86 36.37
C VAL A 832 15.99 5.03 36.86
N GLN A 833 16.69 4.85 38.00
CA GLN A 833 17.53 5.90 38.54
C GLN A 833 18.71 6.27 37.64
N GLU A 834 19.43 5.26 37.08
CA GLU A 834 20.54 5.51 36.16
C GLU A 834 20.06 6.26 34.90
N TYR A 835 18.89 5.89 34.38
CA TYR A 835 18.31 6.54 33.23
C TYR A 835 17.95 8.01 33.52
N VAL A 836 17.19 8.24 34.59
CA VAL A 836 16.75 9.58 35.01
C VAL A 836 17.93 10.49 35.30
N ASP A 837 18.98 10.00 35.97
CA ASP A 837 20.19 10.77 36.26
C ASP A 837 20.88 11.24 34.96
N ILE A 838 21.03 10.35 33.99
CA ILE A 838 21.67 10.69 32.71
C ILE A 838 20.81 11.68 31.91
N VAL A 839 19.52 11.44 31.80
CA VAL A 839 18.60 12.28 31.02
C VAL A 839 18.43 13.67 31.65
N SER A 840 18.32 13.73 32.97
CA SER A 840 18.21 14.99 33.69
C SER A 840 19.45 15.88 33.52
N GLN A 841 20.63 15.28 33.42
CA GLN A 841 21.88 16.04 33.24
C GLN A 841 22.16 16.39 31.78
N LYS A 842 21.90 15.44 30.83
CA LYS A 842 22.33 15.61 29.45
C LYS A 842 21.23 16.09 28.50
N ILE A 843 19.98 15.82 28.80
CA ILE A 843 18.86 16.13 27.89
C ILE A 843 18.05 17.32 28.36
N HIS A 844 17.50 17.27 29.58
CA HIS A 844 16.57 18.29 30.03
C HIS A 844 17.08 19.74 29.90
N PRO A 845 18.35 20.06 30.23
CA PRO A 845 18.84 21.43 30.12
C PRO A 845 18.92 21.95 28.67
N PHE A 846 18.83 21.05 27.70
CA PHE A 846 19.02 21.34 26.27
C PHE A 846 17.79 20.95 25.43
N ALA A 847 16.68 20.55 26.05
CA ALA A 847 15.51 19.97 25.36
C ALA A 847 14.99 20.85 24.21
N ASP A 848 14.86 22.16 24.44
CA ASP A 848 14.38 23.11 23.41
C ASP A 848 15.25 23.15 22.15
N ASN A 849 16.55 22.95 22.31
CA ASN A 849 17.48 22.91 21.17
C ASN A 849 17.54 21.53 20.53
N LEU A 850 17.49 20.46 21.33
CA LEU A 850 17.59 19.08 20.83
C LEU A 850 16.37 18.70 20.00
N TYR A 851 15.16 19.01 20.48
CA TYR A 851 13.91 18.62 19.84
C TYR A 851 13.36 19.65 18.85
N ARG A 852 14.16 20.66 18.51
CA ARG A 852 13.84 21.57 17.43
C ARG A 852 13.99 20.86 16.10
N TYR A 853 12.89 20.63 15.39
CA TYR A 853 12.95 20.03 14.08
C TYR A 853 13.34 21.03 12.97
N LEU A 854 13.48 20.54 11.73
CA LEU A 854 13.89 21.37 10.59
C LEU A 854 12.76 22.31 10.16
N ASN A 855 12.96 23.60 10.37
CA ASN A 855 12.12 24.68 9.86
C ASN A 855 12.82 25.32 8.67
N PHE A 856 12.49 24.84 7.47
CA PHE A 856 13.18 25.23 6.24
C PHE A 856 13.04 26.70 5.87
N ASP A 857 11.94 27.34 6.26
CA ASP A 857 11.72 28.79 6.10
C ASP A 857 12.63 29.63 7.03
N GLN A 858 13.24 29.03 8.06
CA GLN A 858 14.17 29.65 8.99
C GLN A 858 15.64 29.34 8.69
N ILE A 859 15.93 28.47 7.73
CA ILE A 859 17.28 28.16 7.30
C ILE A 859 17.69 29.20 6.25
N ALA A 860 18.78 29.98 6.57
CA ALA A 860 19.25 31.05 5.71
C ALA A 860 19.47 30.55 4.28
N ASN A 861 18.97 31.30 3.31
CA ASN A 861 19.07 31.06 1.86
C ASN A 861 18.38 29.77 1.34
N PHE A 862 17.78 28.92 2.19
CA PHE A 862 17.16 27.70 1.72
C PHE A 862 15.91 27.96 0.84
N ALA A 863 15.08 28.91 1.26
CA ALA A 863 13.91 29.33 0.48
C ALA A 863 14.33 30.12 -0.78
N ASP A 864 15.40 30.94 -0.67
CA ASP A 864 15.89 31.76 -1.78
C ASP A 864 16.52 30.92 -2.91
N GLU A 865 16.99 29.73 -2.62
CA GLU A 865 17.46 28.75 -3.61
C GLU A 865 16.31 28.12 -4.42
N GLY A 866 15.06 28.32 -3.99
CA GLY A 866 13.88 27.76 -4.65
C GLY A 866 13.50 28.56 -5.89
N ARG A 867 13.48 27.90 -7.06
CA ARG A 867 12.96 28.51 -8.28
C ARG A 867 11.45 28.33 -8.34
N VAL A 868 10.70 29.38 -8.14
CA VAL A 868 9.24 29.39 -8.33
C VAL A 868 8.93 29.75 -9.78
N ILE A 869 8.27 28.85 -10.50
CA ILE A 869 7.68 29.10 -11.81
C ILE A 869 6.16 29.18 -11.59
N PRO A 870 5.51 30.31 -11.91
CA PRO A 870 4.07 30.43 -11.80
C PRO A 870 3.35 29.34 -12.60
N LEU A 871 2.25 28.80 -12.07
CA LEU A 871 1.48 27.73 -12.71
C LEU A 871 1.02 28.10 -14.13
N GLU A 872 0.71 29.40 -14.33
CA GLU A 872 0.26 29.92 -15.63
C GLU A 872 1.38 29.96 -16.68
N GLU A 873 2.63 29.98 -16.25
CA GLU A 873 3.81 30.00 -17.15
C GLU A 873 4.31 28.59 -17.47
N MET A 874 3.79 27.57 -16.80
CA MET A 874 4.20 26.17 -17.06
C MET A 874 3.49 25.64 -18.32
N PRO A 875 4.24 24.94 -19.20
CA PRO A 875 3.61 24.25 -20.32
C PRO A 875 2.56 23.28 -19.80
N LYS A 876 1.42 23.22 -20.44
CA LYS A 876 0.39 22.22 -20.09
C LYS A 876 0.92 20.83 -20.41
N LEU A 877 0.46 19.82 -19.65
CA LEU A 877 0.90 18.45 -19.85
C LEU A 877 0.57 17.95 -21.27
N GLU A 878 -0.54 18.40 -21.81
CA GLU A 878 -0.97 18.16 -23.17
C GLU A 878 0.06 18.65 -24.21
N ASP A 879 0.63 19.82 -23.94
CA ASP A 879 1.62 20.43 -24.83
C ASP A 879 2.98 19.71 -24.76
N ILE A 880 3.32 19.17 -23.58
CA ILE A 880 4.56 18.42 -23.38
C ILE A 880 4.48 17.03 -24.02
N LEU A 881 3.35 16.36 -23.85
CA LEU A 881 3.16 14.99 -24.33
C LEU A 881 2.62 14.90 -25.76
N GLY A 882 2.21 16.05 -26.33
CA GLY A 882 1.62 16.09 -27.67
C GLY A 882 0.29 15.33 -27.80
N ILE A 883 -0.39 15.08 -26.67
CA ILE A 883 -1.67 14.39 -26.60
C ILE A 883 -2.77 15.34 -26.09
N PRO A 884 -3.99 15.22 -26.61
CA PRO A 884 -5.09 16.09 -26.20
C PRO A 884 -5.48 15.86 -24.73
N ALA A 885 -5.95 16.89 -24.06
CA ALA A 885 -6.38 16.86 -22.64
C ALA A 885 -7.39 15.74 -22.31
N SER A 886 -8.21 15.37 -23.30
CA SER A 886 -9.15 14.25 -23.20
C SER A 886 -8.51 12.85 -23.11
N ALA A 887 -7.23 12.73 -23.46
CA ALA A 887 -6.47 11.49 -23.36
C ALA A 887 -5.64 11.40 -22.06
N LEU A 888 -5.63 12.48 -21.27
CA LEU A 888 -4.88 12.58 -20.00
C LEU A 888 -5.77 12.43 -18.75
N ARG A 889 -7.07 12.28 -18.94
CA ARG A 889 -8.07 12.14 -17.86
C ARG A 889 -8.66 10.74 -17.80
#